data_08f148ee0fb77fe930376df2ccd67a9e
#
_entry.id   08f148ee0fb77fe930376df2ccd67a9e
#
_cell.length_a   1.000
_cell.length_b   1.000
_cell.length_c   1.000
_cell.angle_alpha   90.00
_cell.angle_beta   90.00
_cell.angle_gamma   90.00
#
_symmetry.space_group_name_H-M   'P 1'
#
loop_
_entity.id
_entity.type
_entity.pdbx_description
1 polymer ?
#
loop_
_entity_poly.entity_id
_entity_poly.type
_entity_poly.pdbx_seq_one_letter_code
_entity_poly.pdbx_strand_id
1 'polypeptide(L)'
;MNTIYAYSTATYLEKNWIKVGETSLTADERIAQQDTTSNPEALQKLREWSVPNDITDKKIHNRLEEMGFLKTRIDKDREWFEVSVDDVSRAINDLQYGVRRKDDYAPRPEQQDCTDQAVEYFKHGDEFLVNAKMRYGKTFVSYLIAKGMGAQNILVLTYKPTVKDGWHNDLVNHVYFDGWSYADTYAEYKKLDGPRVMFASFQDINDLSKSKWRGVRKEQFDLLVIDEMHYGSGTERAQTTIESLNIDKTLFVSGTPLDALVSGRFDEENTYTWAYSDEQKKRKAEKDSGWETEVYRWLPPMSIHSFEVSDEAKRNISCYSEEEQFTMTKMFASDDGVKFNDEASVKLFLDQVFGRGVRKSKSPMKTFASDHTLWILPRSVPSANALCNLLEVMVGNDYKIMNVAGSGITNIKKVKDTIARNDKTITVSVGRFNTGTTVPEWDAVMMLNDGRSPETYFQTIFRVQSPDKARRKEECHVFDFNPERLLELVYSYAELTAKKTQTTNSGVREFLEFCPILDHTDNKVRTIETEEVVSFISEAGSYIDKFTSGHLFNSSEATNHVELLAIAGQVTNVKKERLVTCNDTERGKNYEARDFDKKALQAQKDLHRQLVEKAKVITKKIPSYVLLVDPVENTEQLLNTDSADFEEHFEVELYLLEQMIESGFINRDRLDRYMGAIEHE
;
A
#
# COMPACT_ATOMS: atom_id res chain seq x y z
N MET A 1 4.95 41.93 -29.50
CA MET A 1 3.82 41.24 -28.85
C MET A 1 3.30 40.22 -29.80
N ASN A 2 3.12 39.01 -29.33
CA ASN A 2 2.50 37.91 -30.09
C ASN A 2 1.00 37.84 -29.72
N THR A 3 0.11 37.45 -30.65
CA THR A 3 -1.31 37.27 -30.38
C THR A 3 -1.64 35.80 -30.30
N ILE A 4 -2.07 35.35 -29.12
CA ILE A 4 -2.62 34.04 -28.90
C ILE A 4 -4.15 34.13 -29.02
N TYR A 5 -4.76 33.19 -29.67
CA TYR A 5 -6.21 33.15 -29.83
C TYR A 5 -6.78 31.77 -29.51
N ALA A 6 -7.99 31.75 -29.03
CA ALA A 6 -8.75 30.54 -28.79
C ALA A 6 -10.10 30.60 -29.53
N TYR A 7 -10.47 29.49 -30.16
CA TYR A 7 -11.77 29.32 -30.79
C TYR A 7 -12.32 27.92 -30.68
N SER A 8 -13.61 27.79 -30.96
CA SER A 8 -14.30 26.50 -31.00
C SER A 8 -15.43 26.53 -32.03
N THR A 9 -16.15 25.43 -32.24
CA THR A 9 -17.48 25.38 -32.86
C THR A 9 -18.55 25.19 -31.79
N ALA A 10 -19.81 25.39 -32.13
CA ALA A 10 -20.92 25.22 -31.17
C ALA A 10 -20.92 23.78 -30.58
N THR A 11 -20.79 22.74 -31.41
CA THR A 11 -20.77 21.34 -30.98
C THR A 11 -19.52 21.00 -30.17
N TYR A 12 -18.37 21.59 -30.46
CA TYR A 12 -17.12 21.30 -29.74
C TYR A 12 -17.08 22.04 -28.40
N LEU A 13 -17.71 23.20 -28.30
CA LEU A 13 -17.79 23.95 -27.05
C LEU A 13 -18.61 23.19 -25.99
N GLU A 14 -19.66 22.45 -26.36
CA GLU A 14 -20.38 21.56 -25.45
C GLU A 14 -19.51 20.46 -24.84
N LYS A 15 -18.38 20.12 -25.51
CA LYS A 15 -17.40 19.13 -25.06
C LYS A 15 -16.17 19.77 -24.38
N ASN A 16 -16.17 21.07 -24.19
CA ASN A 16 -15.03 21.87 -23.74
C ASN A 16 -13.78 21.68 -24.66
N TRP A 17 -13.99 21.47 -25.97
CA TRP A 17 -12.89 21.37 -26.90
C TRP A 17 -12.57 22.72 -27.51
N ILE A 18 -11.38 23.22 -27.21
CA ILE A 18 -10.91 24.55 -27.62
C ILE A 18 -9.61 24.40 -28.42
N LYS A 19 -9.52 25.04 -29.54
CA LYS A 19 -8.27 25.20 -30.29
C LYS A 19 -7.55 26.45 -29.81
N VAL A 20 -6.25 26.30 -29.54
CA VAL A 20 -5.36 27.40 -29.14
C VAL A 20 -4.25 27.51 -30.19
N GLY A 21 -4.09 28.72 -30.73
CA GLY A 21 -3.07 29.01 -31.74
C GLY A 21 -2.45 30.40 -31.57
N GLU A 22 -1.38 30.65 -32.33
CA GLU A 22 -0.73 31.97 -32.39
C GLU A 22 -0.86 32.61 -33.76
N THR A 23 -0.81 33.95 -33.81
CA THR A 23 -0.82 34.70 -35.05
C THR A 23 -0.07 36.01 -34.92
N SER A 24 0.52 36.48 -36.00
CA SER A 24 1.01 37.83 -36.18
C SER A 24 -0.04 38.81 -36.79
N LEU A 25 -1.18 38.26 -37.23
CA LEU A 25 -2.37 38.98 -37.69
C LEU A 25 -3.32 39.22 -36.50
N THR A 26 -4.48 39.84 -36.77
CA THR A 26 -5.56 39.84 -35.79
C THR A 26 -6.14 38.43 -35.64
N ALA A 27 -6.66 38.08 -34.45
CA ALA A 27 -7.28 36.78 -34.20
C ALA A 27 -8.47 36.56 -35.18
N ASP A 28 -9.27 37.60 -35.47
CA ASP A 28 -10.43 37.50 -36.36
C ASP A 28 -10.01 37.19 -37.81
N GLU A 29 -8.97 37.87 -38.33
CA GLU A 29 -8.42 37.59 -39.66
C GLU A 29 -7.88 36.15 -39.75
N ARG A 30 -7.22 35.69 -38.71
CA ARG A 30 -6.66 34.33 -38.69
C ARG A 30 -7.74 33.26 -38.60
N ILE A 31 -8.75 33.46 -37.82
CA ILE A 31 -9.90 32.53 -37.68
C ILE A 31 -10.69 32.51 -39.00
N ALA A 32 -10.93 33.66 -39.63
CA ALA A 32 -11.59 33.74 -40.92
C ALA A 32 -10.83 33.01 -42.03
N GLN A 33 -9.48 33.00 -42.01
CA GLN A 33 -8.67 32.20 -42.93
C GLN A 33 -8.79 30.68 -42.70
N GLN A 34 -9.13 30.25 -41.47
CA GLN A 34 -9.32 28.86 -41.11
C GLN A 34 -10.78 28.41 -41.25
N ASP A 35 -11.71 29.34 -41.26
CA ASP A 35 -13.14 29.11 -41.50
C ASP A 35 -13.40 28.93 -43.02
N THR A 36 -13.15 27.73 -43.50
CA THR A 36 -13.30 27.39 -44.94
C THR A 36 -14.69 26.79 -45.18
N THR A 37 -15.11 26.79 -46.46
CA THR A 37 -16.38 26.20 -46.89
C THR A 37 -16.50 24.69 -46.60
N SER A 38 -15.45 24.05 -46.17
CA SER A 38 -15.44 22.63 -45.72
C SER A 38 -15.74 22.45 -44.25
N ASN A 39 -15.80 23.53 -43.44
CA ASN A 39 -16.20 23.43 -42.06
C ASN A 39 -17.70 23.29 -41.95
N PRO A 40 -18.24 22.24 -41.29
CA PRO A 40 -19.69 22.05 -41.15
C PRO A 40 -20.35 23.06 -40.20
N GLU A 41 -19.58 23.72 -39.34
CA GLU A 41 -20.04 24.71 -38.38
C GLU A 41 -19.09 25.94 -38.39
N ALA A 42 -19.62 27.14 -38.17
CA ALA A 42 -18.85 28.38 -38.09
C ALA A 42 -17.93 28.35 -36.87
N LEU A 43 -16.71 28.87 -37.06
CA LEU A 43 -15.73 29.01 -35.98
C LEU A 43 -16.07 30.23 -35.14
N GLN A 44 -16.15 30.04 -33.82
CA GLN A 44 -16.47 31.07 -32.84
C GLN A 44 -15.24 31.47 -32.06
N LYS A 45 -14.75 32.72 -32.21
CA LYS A 45 -13.70 33.25 -31.37
C LYS A 45 -14.18 33.31 -29.92
N LEU A 46 -13.42 32.69 -29.01
CA LEU A 46 -13.73 32.67 -27.58
C LEU A 46 -12.97 33.77 -26.84
N ARG A 47 -11.67 33.92 -27.13
CA ARG A 47 -10.81 34.91 -26.50
C ARG A 47 -9.52 35.12 -27.30
N GLU A 48 -8.87 36.29 -27.07
CA GLU A 48 -7.52 36.57 -27.55
C GLU A 48 -6.68 37.19 -26.42
N TRP A 49 -5.37 36.97 -26.46
CA TRP A 49 -4.40 37.51 -25.50
C TRP A 49 -3.20 38.06 -26.24
N SER A 50 -2.75 39.26 -25.78
CA SER A 50 -1.50 39.83 -26.25
C SER A 50 -0.38 39.44 -25.29
N VAL A 51 0.63 38.70 -25.77
CA VAL A 51 1.68 38.09 -24.93
C VAL A 51 3.07 38.55 -25.43
N PRO A 52 4.13 38.48 -24.61
CA PRO A 52 5.51 38.64 -25.06
C PRO A 52 5.86 37.68 -26.22
N ASN A 53 6.79 38.09 -27.10
CA ASN A 53 7.14 37.33 -28.30
C ASN A 53 7.76 35.94 -28.02
N ASP A 54 8.26 35.76 -26.83
CA ASP A 54 8.83 34.46 -26.39
C ASP A 54 7.77 33.45 -25.95
N ILE A 55 6.51 33.86 -25.78
CA ILE A 55 5.38 32.97 -25.49
C ILE A 55 4.70 32.62 -26.80
N THR A 56 4.83 31.33 -27.16
CA THR A 56 4.27 30.74 -28.38
C THR A 56 3.14 29.79 -28.04
N ASP A 57 2.28 29.48 -29.02
CA ASP A 57 1.22 28.46 -28.87
C ASP A 57 1.80 27.10 -28.42
N LYS A 58 2.98 26.73 -28.95
CA LYS A 58 3.67 25.51 -28.56
C LYS A 58 4.05 25.48 -27.07
N LYS A 59 4.49 26.61 -26.50
CA LYS A 59 4.75 26.71 -25.06
C LYS A 59 3.46 26.59 -24.25
N ILE A 60 2.37 27.20 -24.74
CA ILE A 60 1.06 27.12 -24.09
C ILE A 60 0.51 25.69 -24.16
N HIS A 61 0.64 25.01 -25.30
CA HIS A 61 0.26 23.60 -25.45
C HIS A 61 1.01 22.72 -24.47
N ASN A 62 2.32 22.87 -24.36
CA ASN A 62 3.12 22.12 -23.40
C ASN A 62 2.66 22.42 -21.96
N ARG A 63 2.38 23.70 -21.64
CA ARG A 63 1.92 24.06 -20.31
C ARG A 63 0.54 23.47 -19.99
N LEU A 64 -0.38 23.45 -20.95
CA LEU A 64 -1.68 22.79 -20.77
C LEU A 64 -1.52 21.28 -20.53
N GLU A 65 -0.59 20.61 -21.23
CA GLU A 65 -0.27 19.20 -20.98
C GLU A 65 0.33 18.97 -19.59
N GLU A 66 1.25 19.84 -19.14
CA GLU A 66 1.81 19.82 -17.78
C GLU A 66 0.73 20.06 -16.70
N MET A 67 -0.30 20.84 -17.00
CA MET A 67 -1.48 21.05 -16.14
C MET A 67 -2.45 19.85 -16.16
N GLY A 68 -2.16 18.80 -16.94
CA GLY A 68 -2.92 17.56 -17.00
C GLY A 68 -4.07 17.56 -18.03
N PHE A 69 -4.18 18.58 -18.89
CA PHE A 69 -5.19 18.62 -19.93
C PHE A 69 -4.81 17.77 -21.14
N LEU A 70 -5.78 17.07 -21.70
CA LEU A 70 -5.55 16.15 -22.80
C LEU A 70 -5.77 16.83 -24.15
N LYS A 71 -4.88 16.56 -25.10
CA LYS A 71 -5.12 16.87 -26.52
C LYS A 71 -6.22 15.98 -27.08
N THR A 72 -7.14 16.58 -27.80
CA THR A 72 -8.17 15.81 -28.51
C THR A 72 -7.56 15.14 -29.75
N ARG A 73 -8.11 14.00 -30.16
CA ARG A 73 -7.62 13.25 -31.35
C ARG A 73 -8.31 13.69 -32.66
N ILE A 74 -8.91 14.86 -32.70
CA ILE A 74 -9.72 15.29 -33.84
C ILE A 74 -8.86 15.74 -35.01
N ASP A 75 -7.68 16.31 -34.73
CA ASP A 75 -6.82 16.94 -35.73
C ASP A 75 -5.44 16.29 -35.79
N LYS A 76 -4.83 16.23 -37.01
CA LYS A 76 -3.46 15.79 -37.19
C LYS A 76 -2.45 16.73 -36.52
N ASP A 77 -2.79 18.00 -36.38
CA ASP A 77 -1.92 19.05 -35.84
C ASP A 77 -1.96 19.13 -34.30
N ARG A 78 -2.84 18.38 -33.62
CA ARG A 78 -2.91 18.24 -32.17
C ARG A 78 -3.00 19.58 -31.38
N GLU A 79 -3.70 20.57 -31.92
CA GLU A 79 -3.85 21.91 -31.32
C GLU A 79 -5.16 22.08 -30.54
N TRP A 80 -6.02 21.03 -30.50
CA TRP A 80 -7.28 21.02 -29.78
C TRP A 80 -7.13 20.35 -28.42
N PHE A 81 -7.65 21.03 -27.40
CA PHE A 81 -7.60 20.56 -26.00
C PHE A 81 -8.99 20.50 -25.39
N GLU A 82 -9.17 19.57 -24.44
CA GLU A 82 -10.33 19.53 -23.56
C GLU A 82 -10.09 20.46 -22.37
N VAL A 83 -10.40 21.77 -22.53
CA VAL A 83 -10.09 22.83 -21.57
C VAL A 83 -11.17 23.92 -21.59
N SER A 84 -11.20 24.75 -20.54
CA SER A 84 -11.94 26.01 -20.54
C SER A 84 -11.05 27.18 -21.02
N VAL A 85 -11.67 28.31 -21.39
CA VAL A 85 -10.96 29.56 -21.71
C VAL A 85 -10.13 30.06 -20.52
N ASP A 86 -10.62 29.83 -19.29
CA ASP A 86 -9.92 30.21 -18.07
C ASP A 86 -8.69 29.35 -17.82
N ASP A 87 -8.70 28.06 -18.21
CA ASP A 87 -7.53 27.21 -18.15
C ASP A 87 -6.44 27.68 -19.12
N VAL A 88 -6.82 28.10 -20.34
CA VAL A 88 -5.89 28.69 -21.31
C VAL A 88 -5.30 30.00 -20.76
N SER A 89 -6.15 30.86 -20.19
CA SER A 89 -5.70 32.11 -19.54
C SER A 89 -4.71 31.84 -18.41
N ARG A 90 -4.95 30.81 -17.60
CA ARG A 90 -4.06 30.38 -16.52
C ARG A 90 -2.72 29.90 -17.08
N ALA A 91 -2.70 29.06 -18.11
CA ALA A 91 -1.47 28.62 -18.74
C ALA A 91 -0.64 29.78 -19.31
N ILE A 92 -1.28 30.79 -19.89
CA ILE A 92 -0.63 32.01 -20.39
C ILE A 92 -0.06 32.81 -19.22
N ASN A 93 -0.81 33.02 -18.14
CA ASN A 93 -0.35 33.74 -16.96
C ASN A 93 0.83 33.04 -16.29
N ASP A 94 0.79 31.70 -16.21
CA ASP A 94 1.89 30.90 -15.67
C ASP A 94 3.19 31.11 -16.48
N LEU A 95 3.09 31.24 -17.79
CA LEU A 95 4.24 31.47 -18.66
C LEU A 95 4.73 32.95 -18.61
N GLN A 96 3.83 33.89 -18.37
CA GLN A 96 4.17 35.33 -18.30
C GLN A 96 4.79 35.73 -16.95
N TYR A 97 4.25 35.20 -15.86
CA TYR A 97 4.52 35.64 -14.49
C TYR A 97 5.12 34.53 -13.61
N GLY A 98 5.43 33.39 -14.17
CA GLY A 98 5.82 32.18 -13.45
C GLY A 98 4.62 31.37 -12.95
N VAL A 99 4.84 30.10 -12.68
CA VAL A 99 3.81 29.21 -12.13
C VAL A 99 3.38 29.73 -10.77
N ARG A 100 2.15 30.22 -10.67
CA ARG A 100 1.59 30.67 -9.40
C ARG A 100 1.18 29.44 -8.59
N ARG A 101 1.95 29.16 -7.54
CA ARG A 101 1.59 28.12 -6.57
C ARG A 101 0.28 28.50 -5.91
N LYS A 102 -0.65 27.53 -5.83
CA LYS A 102 -2.05 27.76 -5.41
C LYS A 102 -2.39 27.20 -4.04
N ASP A 103 -1.53 26.32 -3.53
CA ASP A 103 -1.73 25.68 -2.25
C ASP A 103 -0.87 26.43 -1.20
N ASP A 104 -1.51 27.05 -0.21
CA ASP A 104 -0.89 27.93 0.81
C ASP A 104 -1.24 27.51 2.25
N TYR A 105 -1.76 26.31 2.43
CA TYR A 105 -2.09 25.82 3.76
C TYR A 105 -0.84 25.58 4.62
N ALA A 106 -0.91 25.96 5.89
CA ALA A 106 0.14 25.66 6.85
C ALA A 106 0.16 24.15 7.21
N PRO A 107 1.34 23.61 7.57
CA PRO A 107 1.40 22.25 8.12
C PRO A 107 0.54 22.17 9.38
N ARG A 108 -0.15 21.06 9.53
CA ARG A 108 -0.89 20.76 10.78
C ARG A 108 0.10 20.60 11.93
N PRO A 109 -0.35 20.80 13.20
CA PRO A 109 0.54 20.67 14.35
C PRO A 109 1.32 19.35 14.38
N GLU A 110 0.67 18.24 14.12
CA GLU A 110 1.32 16.92 14.08
C GLU A 110 2.28 16.75 12.89
N GLN A 111 2.05 17.45 11.77
CA GLN A 111 2.97 17.45 10.63
C GLN A 111 4.22 18.30 10.93
N GLN A 112 4.03 19.41 11.63
CA GLN A 112 5.14 20.25 12.09
C GLN A 112 5.97 19.52 13.14
N ASP A 113 5.32 18.87 14.11
CA ASP A 113 5.98 18.07 15.14
C ASP A 113 6.83 16.93 14.52
N CYS A 114 6.28 16.20 13.56
CA CYS A 114 7.03 15.20 12.79
C CYS A 114 8.24 15.79 12.06
N THR A 115 8.04 16.96 11.46
CA THR A 115 9.11 17.67 10.75
C THR A 115 10.23 18.06 11.71
N ASP A 116 9.88 18.67 12.83
CA ASP A 116 10.84 19.16 13.82
C ASP A 116 11.64 18.00 14.45
N GLN A 117 10.98 16.88 14.80
CA GLN A 117 11.65 15.70 15.32
C GLN A 117 12.63 15.10 14.28
N ALA A 118 12.20 14.93 13.04
CA ALA A 118 13.06 14.37 11.99
C ALA A 118 14.26 15.27 11.69
N VAL A 119 14.06 16.58 11.60
CA VAL A 119 15.15 17.56 11.35
C VAL A 119 16.14 17.58 12.52
N GLU A 120 15.66 17.50 13.75
CA GLU A 120 16.54 17.44 14.94
C GLU A 120 17.34 16.15 14.95
N TYR A 121 16.69 15.00 14.70
CA TYR A 121 17.36 13.71 14.64
C TYR A 121 18.46 13.67 13.56
N PHE A 122 18.19 14.20 12.37
CA PHE A 122 19.17 14.21 11.27
C PHE A 122 20.43 15.03 11.53
N LYS A 123 20.52 15.78 12.62
CA LYS A 123 21.77 16.42 13.05
C LYS A 123 22.81 15.41 13.55
N HIS A 124 22.39 14.22 14.01
CA HIS A 124 23.25 13.22 14.61
C HIS A 124 23.00 11.79 14.11
N GLY A 125 21.85 11.51 13.48
CA GLY A 125 21.49 10.22 12.90
C GLY A 125 21.33 10.30 11.38
N ASP A 126 21.27 9.15 10.72
CA ASP A 126 21.28 9.06 9.26
C ASP A 126 19.98 8.51 8.69
N GLU A 127 19.12 7.90 9.52
CA GLU A 127 17.89 7.25 9.09
C GLU A 127 16.73 7.60 10.00
N PHE A 128 15.62 8.03 9.41
CA PHE A 128 14.40 8.36 10.14
C PHE A 128 13.19 7.72 9.50
N LEU A 129 12.25 7.21 10.32
CA LEU A 129 11.01 6.58 9.87
C LEU A 129 9.79 7.44 10.20
N VAL A 130 9.01 7.75 9.19
CA VAL A 130 7.65 8.31 9.35
C VAL A 130 6.63 7.19 9.18
N ASN A 131 6.21 6.60 10.30
CA ASN A 131 5.13 5.63 10.39
C ASN A 131 3.80 6.39 10.53
N ALA A 132 3.19 6.75 9.42
CA ALA A 132 1.97 7.54 9.46
C ALA A 132 0.91 6.97 8.53
N LYS A 133 -0.30 6.81 9.06
CA LYS A 133 -1.44 6.27 8.30
C LYS A 133 -1.68 7.03 7.00
N MET A 134 -2.43 6.42 6.11
CA MET A 134 -2.85 7.08 4.87
C MET A 134 -3.59 8.40 5.18
N ARG A 135 -3.40 9.40 4.33
CA ARG A 135 -3.96 10.76 4.44
C ARG A 135 -3.33 11.66 5.50
N TYR A 136 -2.28 11.20 6.14
CA TYR A 136 -1.45 12.06 6.98
C TYR A 136 -0.79 13.21 6.19
N GLY A 137 -0.53 13.02 4.90
CA GLY A 137 0.23 13.96 4.07
C GLY A 137 1.72 13.67 4.08
N LYS A 138 2.10 12.39 4.02
CA LYS A 138 3.49 11.94 4.05
C LYS A 138 4.38 12.65 3.02
N THR A 139 3.89 12.83 1.78
CA THR A 139 4.60 13.53 0.71
C THR A 139 4.96 14.96 1.11
N PHE A 140 3.96 15.71 1.59
CA PHE A 140 4.15 17.09 2.04
C PHE A 140 5.14 17.19 3.21
N VAL A 141 5.00 16.32 4.21
CA VAL A 141 5.92 16.25 5.36
C VAL A 141 7.35 15.90 4.92
N SER A 142 7.52 14.98 3.97
CA SER A 142 8.85 14.65 3.44
C SER A 142 9.54 15.88 2.84
N TYR A 143 8.81 16.72 2.12
CA TYR A 143 9.35 17.96 1.58
C TYR A 143 9.61 19.03 2.66
N LEU A 144 8.77 19.07 3.71
CA LEU A 144 9.03 19.97 4.86
C LEU A 144 10.31 19.55 5.60
N ILE A 145 10.53 18.25 5.82
CA ILE A 145 11.75 17.69 6.42
C ILE A 145 12.96 18.06 5.55
N ALA A 146 12.91 17.79 4.24
CA ALA A 146 13.98 18.13 3.31
C ALA A 146 14.31 19.65 3.35
N LYS A 147 13.29 20.50 3.41
CA LYS A 147 13.44 21.94 3.54
C LYS A 147 14.04 22.35 4.89
N GLY A 148 13.58 21.75 5.98
CA GLY A 148 14.07 22.00 7.33
C GLY A 148 15.55 21.63 7.49
N MET A 149 16.00 20.57 6.80
CA MET A 149 17.41 20.17 6.72
C MET A 149 18.26 21.09 5.83
N GLY A 150 17.64 21.92 4.98
CA GLY A 150 18.35 22.70 3.96
C GLY A 150 18.84 21.88 2.77
N ALA A 151 18.25 20.69 2.53
CA ALA A 151 18.62 19.80 1.45
C ALA A 151 18.45 20.46 0.07
N GLN A 152 19.44 20.25 -0.80
CA GLN A 152 19.45 20.80 -2.16
C GLN A 152 19.20 19.71 -3.21
N ASN A 153 19.64 18.49 -2.94
CA ASN A 153 19.57 17.35 -3.84
C ASN A 153 18.79 16.24 -3.19
N ILE A 154 17.54 16.04 -3.62
CA ILE A 154 16.64 15.06 -3.05
C ILE A 154 16.34 13.97 -4.07
N LEU A 155 16.42 12.71 -3.66
CA LEU A 155 15.98 11.56 -4.44
C LEU A 155 14.77 10.92 -3.77
N VAL A 156 13.68 10.77 -4.51
CA VAL A 156 12.51 10.01 -4.07
C VAL A 156 12.46 8.68 -4.80
N LEU A 157 12.49 7.58 -4.05
CA LEU A 157 12.36 6.22 -4.57
C LEU A 157 11.05 5.59 -4.10
N THR A 158 10.32 4.99 -5.04
CA THR A 158 9.08 4.26 -4.75
C THR A 158 9.04 2.92 -5.49
N TYR A 159 8.30 1.96 -4.95
CA TYR A 159 7.92 0.74 -5.67
C TYR A 159 6.71 0.93 -6.59
N LYS A 160 5.95 2.01 -6.40
CA LYS A 160 4.69 2.28 -7.12
C LYS A 160 4.79 3.55 -7.97
N PRO A 161 5.13 3.44 -9.25
CA PRO A 161 5.20 4.61 -10.14
C PRO A 161 3.92 5.44 -10.20
N THR A 162 2.78 4.87 -9.83
CA THR A 162 1.46 5.54 -9.86
C THR A 162 1.31 6.68 -8.86
N VAL A 163 2.21 6.80 -7.86
CA VAL A 163 2.19 7.91 -6.89
C VAL A 163 2.93 9.16 -7.38
N LYS A 164 3.58 9.08 -8.54
CA LYS A 164 4.39 10.15 -9.13
C LYS A 164 3.66 11.49 -9.17
N ASP A 165 2.41 11.50 -9.66
CA ASP A 165 1.63 12.73 -9.81
C ASP A 165 1.35 13.40 -8.46
N GLY A 166 1.19 12.62 -7.39
CA GLY A 166 1.06 13.14 -6.02
C GLY A 166 2.33 13.87 -5.58
N TRP A 167 3.50 13.22 -5.72
CA TRP A 167 4.79 13.82 -5.39
C TRP A 167 5.07 15.08 -6.20
N HIS A 168 4.83 15.05 -7.50
CA HIS A 168 4.97 16.21 -8.36
C HIS A 168 4.05 17.36 -7.93
N ASN A 169 2.75 17.10 -7.76
CA ASN A 169 1.76 18.13 -7.49
C ASN A 169 1.96 18.81 -6.14
N ASP A 170 2.29 18.05 -5.08
CA ASP A 170 2.57 18.61 -3.76
C ASP A 170 3.78 19.56 -3.79
N LEU A 171 4.81 19.25 -4.60
CA LEU A 171 5.98 20.12 -4.74
C LEU A 171 5.68 21.40 -5.52
N VAL A 172 5.07 21.26 -6.72
CA VAL A 172 4.95 22.40 -7.66
C VAL A 172 3.78 23.33 -7.34
N ASN A 173 2.76 22.85 -6.61
CA ASN A 173 1.60 23.67 -6.28
C ASN A 173 1.72 24.40 -4.94
N HIS A 174 2.57 23.95 -4.01
CA HIS A 174 2.60 24.52 -2.68
C HIS A 174 3.61 25.66 -2.52
N VAL A 175 3.18 26.78 -1.92
CA VAL A 175 3.97 28.01 -1.76
C VAL A 175 5.25 27.80 -0.92
N TYR A 176 5.26 26.84 0.00
CA TYR A 176 6.43 26.56 0.84
C TYR A 176 7.65 26.06 0.05
N PHE A 177 7.44 25.50 -1.14
CA PHE A 177 8.50 24.96 -2.01
C PHE A 177 8.79 25.87 -3.21
N ASP A 178 8.50 27.17 -3.06
CA ASP A 178 8.87 28.14 -4.09
C ASP A 178 10.38 28.13 -4.34
N GLY A 179 10.79 28.16 -5.60
CA GLY A 179 12.18 27.98 -6.02
C GLY A 179 12.65 26.53 -6.11
N TRP A 180 11.83 25.52 -5.72
CA TRP A 180 12.15 24.11 -5.86
C TRP A 180 11.73 23.57 -7.22
N SER A 181 12.54 22.66 -7.75
CA SER A 181 12.36 22.06 -9.08
C SER A 181 12.18 20.55 -9.00
N TYR A 182 11.47 19.97 -9.96
CA TYR A 182 11.17 18.53 -10.04
C TYR A 182 11.61 17.94 -11.37
N ALA A 183 12.17 16.73 -11.34
CA ALA A 183 12.51 15.95 -12.51
C ALA A 183 12.16 14.48 -12.31
N ASP A 184 11.78 13.82 -13.40
CA ASP A 184 11.55 12.38 -13.45
C ASP A 184 12.51 11.63 -14.39
N THR A 185 13.56 12.33 -14.81
CA THR A 185 14.72 11.78 -15.52
C THR A 185 16.01 12.41 -15.02
N TYR A 186 17.10 11.65 -15.04
CA TYR A 186 18.40 12.18 -14.66
C TYR A 186 18.87 13.32 -15.59
N ALA A 187 18.55 13.23 -16.89
CA ALA A 187 18.91 14.25 -17.87
C ALA A 187 18.23 15.61 -17.62
N GLU A 188 16.98 15.60 -17.14
CA GLU A 188 16.27 16.81 -16.71
C GLU A 188 16.82 17.33 -15.39
N TYR A 189 17.00 16.43 -14.40
CA TYR A 189 17.55 16.76 -13.09
C TYR A 189 18.86 17.53 -13.18
N LYS A 190 19.78 17.14 -14.05
CA LYS A 190 21.08 17.82 -14.25
C LYS A 190 20.98 19.23 -14.79
N LYS A 191 19.85 19.64 -15.34
CA LYS A 191 19.62 20.98 -15.89
C LYS A 191 18.95 21.93 -14.89
N LEU A 192 18.53 21.41 -13.75
CA LEU A 192 17.84 22.18 -12.72
C LEU A 192 18.84 22.87 -11.82
N ASP A 193 18.52 24.10 -11.42
CA ASP A 193 19.25 24.89 -10.44
C ASP A 193 18.46 24.99 -9.13
N GLY A 194 19.14 25.27 -8.03
CA GLY A 194 18.56 25.37 -6.69
C GLY A 194 18.13 24.02 -6.11
N PRO A 195 17.28 24.02 -5.07
CA PRO A 195 16.74 22.80 -4.49
C PRO A 195 15.95 22.00 -5.52
N ARG A 196 16.29 20.74 -5.70
CA ARG A 196 15.75 19.91 -6.77
C ARG A 196 15.44 18.50 -6.32
N VAL A 197 14.33 17.99 -6.80
CA VAL A 197 13.83 16.64 -6.48
C VAL A 197 13.90 15.78 -7.73
N MET A 198 14.53 14.63 -7.64
CA MET A 198 14.48 13.57 -8.63
C MET A 198 13.54 12.46 -8.14
N PHE A 199 12.56 12.12 -8.94
CA PHE A 199 11.65 11.00 -8.67
C PHE A 199 11.97 9.81 -9.56
N ALA A 200 12.09 8.63 -8.96
CA ALA A 200 12.32 7.38 -9.67
C ALA A 200 11.61 6.21 -9.01
N SER A 201 11.36 5.14 -9.77
CA SER A 201 10.98 3.86 -9.19
C SER A 201 12.21 2.98 -8.96
N PHE A 202 12.13 2.04 -8.00
CA PHE A 202 13.17 1.02 -7.84
C PHE A 202 13.39 0.20 -9.11
N GLN A 203 12.35 -0.04 -9.90
CA GLN A 203 12.44 -0.73 -11.19
C GLN A 203 13.24 0.06 -12.23
N ASP A 204 13.16 1.40 -12.18
CA ASP A 204 13.91 2.28 -13.06
C ASP A 204 15.41 2.28 -12.71
N ILE A 205 15.75 2.35 -11.42
CA ILE A 205 17.14 2.45 -10.95
C ILE A 205 17.83 1.09 -10.96
N ASN A 206 17.13 -0.01 -10.77
CA ASN A 206 17.70 -1.36 -10.86
C ASN A 206 18.23 -1.69 -12.26
N ASP A 207 17.73 -1.02 -13.31
CA ASP A 207 18.21 -1.18 -14.69
C ASP A 207 19.01 0.04 -15.15
N LEU A 208 20.18 0.22 -14.58
CA LEU A 208 21.11 1.32 -14.93
C LEU A 208 21.71 1.20 -16.34
N SER A 209 21.43 0.12 -17.05
CA SER A 209 21.74 0.01 -18.50
C SER A 209 20.89 0.98 -19.33
N LYS A 210 19.73 1.38 -18.83
CA LYS A 210 18.88 2.39 -19.46
C LYS A 210 19.58 3.74 -19.45
N SER A 211 19.72 4.35 -20.59
CA SER A 211 20.36 5.66 -20.78
C SER A 211 19.76 6.77 -19.90
N LYS A 212 18.49 6.64 -19.55
CA LYS A 212 17.70 7.56 -18.72
C LYS A 212 18.27 7.76 -17.29
N TRP A 213 18.93 6.74 -16.73
CA TRP A 213 19.42 6.72 -15.36
C TRP A 213 20.94 6.65 -15.24
N ARG A 214 21.63 6.69 -16.39
CA ARG A 214 23.08 6.63 -16.43
C ARG A 214 23.67 7.87 -15.73
N GLY A 215 24.41 7.64 -14.67
CA GLY A 215 25.09 8.69 -13.91
C GLY A 215 24.48 9.03 -12.56
N VAL A 216 23.27 8.56 -12.24
CA VAL A 216 22.63 8.77 -10.92
C VAL A 216 23.55 8.35 -9.77
N ARG A 217 24.28 7.24 -9.90
CA ARG A 217 25.24 6.77 -8.89
C ARG A 217 26.43 7.72 -8.62
N LYS A 218 26.63 8.71 -9.48
CA LYS A 218 27.70 9.70 -9.32
C LYS A 218 27.22 10.99 -8.66
N GLU A 219 25.90 11.14 -8.52
CA GLU A 219 25.31 12.29 -7.84
C GLU A 219 25.37 12.08 -6.34
N GLN A 220 25.58 13.18 -5.61
CA GLN A 220 25.44 13.25 -4.17
C GLN A 220 24.03 13.72 -3.84
N PHE A 221 23.31 12.95 -3.05
CA PHE A 221 21.99 13.30 -2.56
C PHE A 221 22.04 13.61 -1.06
N ASP A 222 21.54 14.79 -0.69
CA ASP A 222 21.46 15.21 0.71
C ASP A 222 20.40 14.38 1.45
N LEU A 223 19.32 14.00 0.73
CA LEU A 223 18.24 13.19 1.26
C LEU A 223 17.72 12.18 0.23
N LEU A 224 17.66 10.92 0.63
CA LEU A 224 16.86 9.88 -0.01
C LEU A 224 15.54 9.73 0.73
N VAL A 225 14.42 9.79 0.01
CA VAL A 225 13.10 9.43 0.54
C VAL A 225 12.66 8.10 -0.05
N ILE A 226 12.39 7.11 0.80
CA ILE A 226 11.87 5.80 0.39
C ILE A 226 10.39 5.73 0.74
N ASP A 227 9.55 5.75 -0.30
CA ASP A 227 8.09 5.70 -0.16
C ASP A 227 7.60 4.25 -0.24
N GLU A 228 6.75 3.86 0.72
CA GLU A 228 6.18 2.52 0.87
C GLU A 228 7.24 1.42 1.03
N MET A 229 8.04 1.52 2.09
CA MET A 229 9.18 0.66 2.40
C MET A 229 8.87 -0.86 2.37
N HIS A 230 7.65 -1.26 2.69
CA HIS A 230 7.24 -2.67 2.78
C HIS A 230 7.15 -3.42 1.44
N TYR A 231 7.20 -2.72 0.31
CA TYR A 231 7.18 -3.35 -1.02
C TYR A 231 8.57 -3.70 -1.55
N GLY A 232 9.33 -4.56 -0.80
CA GLY A 232 10.58 -5.14 -1.29
C GLY A 232 11.83 -4.28 -1.11
N SER A 233 11.79 -3.21 -0.28
CA SER A 233 12.99 -2.49 0.16
C SER A 233 13.93 -3.39 0.99
N GLY A 234 13.40 -4.44 1.60
CA GLY A 234 14.14 -5.52 2.25
C GLY A 234 14.69 -6.58 1.29
N THR A 235 14.43 -6.47 -0.04
CA THR A 235 15.04 -7.39 -0.98
C THR A 235 16.52 -7.04 -1.15
N GLU A 236 17.36 -8.05 -1.25
CA GLU A 236 18.81 -7.93 -1.50
C GLU A 236 19.14 -6.98 -2.68
N ARG A 237 18.31 -7.02 -3.74
CA ARG A 237 18.43 -6.11 -4.88
C ARG A 237 18.19 -4.64 -4.54
N ALA A 238 17.19 -4.35 -3.72
CA ALA A 238 16.90 -2.97 -3.33
C ALA A 238 17.98 -2.41 -2.43
N GLN A 239 18.46 -3.21 -1.47
CA GLN A 239 19.58 -2.85 -0.59
C GLN A 239 20.84 -2.57 -1.41
N THR A 240 21.24 -3.48 -2.31
CA THR A 240 22.40 -3.28 -3.20
C THR A 240 22.25 -2.02 -4.06
N THR A 241 21.02 -1.71 -4.49
CA THR A 241 20.78 -0.48 -5.24
C THR A 241 20.99 0.76 -4.40
N ILE A 242 20.42 0.81 -3.18
CA ILE A 242 20.59 1.93 -2.24
C ILE A 242 22.05 2.11 -1.87
N GLU A 243 22.75 1.04 -1.52
CA GLU A 243 24.19 1.04 -1.19
C GLU A 243 25.08 1.54 -2.33
N SER A 244 24.61 1.43 -3.57
CA SER A 244 25.33 1.93 -4.76
C SER A 244 25.15 3.42 -5.02
N LEU A 245 24.30 4.12 -4.27
CA LEU A 245 24.04 5.55 -4.36
C LEU A 245 24.84 6.32 -3.32
N ASN A 246 25.20 7.56 -3.62
CA ASN A 246 25.86 8.45 -2.64
C ASN A 246 24.75 9.26 -1.93
N ILE A 247 24.47 8.91 -0.68
CA ILE A 247 23.35 9.46 0.10
C ILE A 247 23.87 9.87 1.47
N ASP A 248 23.53 11.07 1.91
CA ASP A 248 23.88 11.54 3.25
C ASP A 248 22.86 11.10 4.29
N LYS A 249 21.56 11.26 4.02
CA LYS A 249 20.48 10.93 4.94
C LYS A 249 19.34 10.18 4.22
N THR A 250 18.65 9.29 4.96
CA THR A 250 17.52 8.51 4.41
C THR A 250 16.27 8.68 5.27
N LEU A 251 15.19 9.11 4.63
CA LEU A 251 13.86 9.21 5.20
C LEU A 251 12.99 8.07 4.68
N PHE A 252 12.51 7.22 5.57
CA PHE A 252 11.56 6.17 5.25
C PHE A 252 10.15 6.65 5.55
N VAL A 253 9.22 6.46 4.61
CA VAL A 253 7.81 6.82 4.78
C VAL A 253 6.90 5.65 4.47
N SER A 254 6.08 5.26 5.44
CA SER A 254 5.14 4.16 5.27
C SER A 254 3.92 4.33 6.19
N GLY A 255 2.79 3.72 5.82
CA GLY A 255 1.60 3.66 6.68
C GLY A 255 1.57 2.42 7.57
N THR A 256 2.40 1.43 7.28
CA THR A 256 2.46 0.13 7.95
C THR A 256 3.85 -0.49 7.75
N PRO A 257 4.90 0.07 8.37
CA PRO A 257 6.29 -0.35 8.14
C PRO A 257 6.68 -1.57 8.98
N LEU A 258 5.94 -2.69 8.89
CA LEU A 258 6.12 -3.88 9.72
C LEU A 258 7.57 -4.38 9.72
N ASP A 259 8.13 -4.64 8.52
CA ASP A 259 9.51 -5.15 8.38
C ASP A 259 10.55 -4.25 9.05
N ALA A 260 10.34 -2.93 8.97
CA ALA A 260 11.25 -1.95 9.52
C ALA A 260 11.21 -1.94 11.05
N LEU A 261 10.02 -1.95 11.64
CA LEU A 261 9.84 -1.91 13.09
C LEU A 261 10.31 -3.20 13.75
N VAL A 262 9.98 -4.36 13.17
CA VAL A 262 10.40 -5.67 13.69
C VAL A 262 11.92 -5.90 13.54
N SER A 263 12.58 -5.29 12.55
CA SER A 263 14.03 -5.47 12.34
C SER A 263 14.90 -4.85 13.43
N GLY A 264 14.35 -4.05 14.34
CA GLY A 264 15.09 -3.29 15.33
C GLY A 264 15.99 -2.18 14.75
N ARG A 265 15.79 -1.83 13.46
CA ARG A 265 16.48 -0.73 12.78
C ARG A 265 16.00 0.63 13.24
N PHE A 266 14.74 0.69 13.66
CA PHE A 266 14.07 1.90 14.08
C PHE A 266 13.57 1.76 15.51
N ASP A 267 13.77 2.80 16.30
CA ASP A 267 13.30 2.97 17.65
C ASP A 267 12.53 4.30 17.78
N GLU A 268 12.18 4.72 19.00
CA GLU A 268 11.43 5.96 19.20
C GLU A 268 12.22 7.23 18.87
N GLU A 269 13.54 7.20 18.95
CA GLU A 269 14.36 8.39 18.67
C GLU A 269 14.36 8.69 17.17
N ASN A 270 14.34 7.65 16.35
CA ASN A 270 14.35 7.76 14.89
C ASN A 270 13.02 7.38 14.21
N THR A 271 11.91 7.37 14.98
CA THR A 271 10.58 7.07 14.43
C THR A 271 9.53 8.08 14.90
N TYR A 272 8.76 8.59 13.97
CA TYR A 272 7.53 9.31 14.25
C TYR A 272 6.31 8.46 13.89
N THR A 273 5.38 8.26 14.84
CA THR A 273 4.18 7.45 14.62
C THR A 273 2.91 8.31 14.70
N TRP A 274 2.05 8.17 13.66
CA TRP A 274 0.71 8.76 13.61
C TRP A 274 -0.31 7.71 13.18
N ALA A 275 -1.00 7.14 14.17
CA ALA A 275 -1.94 6.05 13.98
C ALA A 275 -3.36 6.55 13.67
N TYR A 276 -4.26 5.60 13.38
CA TYR A 276 -5.69 5.87 13.23
C TYR A 276 -6.31 6.44 14.50
N SER A 277 -5.95 5.91 15.66
CA SER A 277 -6.42 6.39 16.96
C SER A 277 -6.00 7.84 17.23
N ASP A 278 -4.76 8.24 16.89
CA ASP A 278 -4.29 9.62 17.03
C ASP A 278 -5.14 10.60 16.21
N GLU A 279 -5.46 10.22 14.97
CA GLU A 279 -6.32 11.02 14.09
C GLU A 279 -7.74 11.14 14.64
N GLN A 280 -8.33 10.06 15.12
CA GLN A 280 -9.69 10.08 15.64
C GLN A 280 -9.79 10.76 17.02
N LYS A 281 -8.76 10.69 17.85
CA LYS A 281 -8.64 11.52 19.06
C LYS A 281 -8.67 13.00 18.73
N LYS A 282 -7.87 13.39 17.73
CA LYS A 282 -7.83 14.79 17.26
C LYS A 282 -9.18 15.23 16.72
N ARG A 283 -9.82 14.36 15.89
CA ARG A 283 -11.17 14.61 15.38
C ARG A 283 -12.20 14.80 16.48
N LYS A 284 -12.17 13.96 17.53
CA LYS A 284 -13.06 14.05 18.70
C LYS A 284 -12.85 15.38 19.43
N ALA A 285 -11.60 15.76 19.69
CA ALA A 285 -11.26 17.01 20.36
C ALA A 285 -11.74 18.24 19.57
N GLU A 286 -11.55 18.27 18.24
CA GLU A 286 -12.06 19.35 17.39
C GLU A 286 -13.60 19.39 17.31
N LYS A 287 -14.25 18.23 17.34
CA LYS A 287 -15.70 18.16 17.41
C LYS A 287 -16.22 18.78 18.72
N ASP A 288 -15.57 18.47 19.85
CA ASP A 288 -15.94 18.96 21.17
C ASP A 288 -15.69 20.47 21.32
N SER A 289 -14.69 21.01 20.60
CA SER A 289 -14.41 22.46 20.53
C SER A 289 -15.23 23.21 19.46
N GLY A 290 -16.11 22.53 18.73
CA GLY A 290 -17.00 23.15 17.74
C GLY A 290 -16.41 23.25 16.33
N TRP A 291 -15.44 22.41 15.98
CA TRP A 291 -14.77 22.36 14.66
C TRP A 291 -14.00 23.66 14.34
N GLU A 292 -12.99 23.98 15.12
CA GLU A 292 -12.11 25.13 14.88
C GLU A 292 -11.41 25.05 13.51
N THR A 293 -11.11 23.81 13.07
CA THR A 293 -10.60 23.55 11.72
C THR A 293 -11.50 22.58 10.95
N GLU A 294 -11.51 22.68 9.63
CA GLU A 294 -12.30 21.74 8.79
C GLU A 294 -11.54 20.45 8.44
N VAL A 295 -10.29 20.32 8.87
CA VAL A 295 -9.41 19.26 8.39
C VAL A 295 -9.90 17.87 8.80
N TYR A 296 -10.21 17.70 10.10
CA TYR A 296 -10.61 16.41 10.67
C TYR A 296 -12.10 16.13 10.56
N ARG A 297 -12.91 17.18 10.34
CA ARG A 297 -14.37 17.08 10.25
C ARG A 297 -14.84 16.05 9.23
N TRP A 298 -14.16 15.99 8.10
CA TRP A 298 -14.54 15.16 6.95
C TRP A 298 -13.83 13.82 6.88
N LEU A 299 -13.05 13.45 7.92
CA LEU A 299 -12.45 12.14 8.05
C LEU A 299 -13.42 11.22 8.80
N PRO A 300 -14.21 10.38 8.12
CA PRO A 300 -15.26 9.59 8.77
C PRO A 300 -14.66 8.59 9.76
N PRO A 301 -15.28 8.38 10.93
CA PRO A 301 -14.97 7.24 11.78
C PRO A 301 -15.32 5.94 11.04
N MET A 302 -14.64 4.88 11.39
CA MET A 302 -14.78 3.57 10.77
C MET A 302 -15.27 2.56 11.81
N SER A 303 -16.19 1.68 11.39
CA SER A 303 -16.61 0.52 12.17
C SER A 303 -16.30 -0.76 11.39
N ILE A 304 -15.80 -1.77 12.08
CA ILE A 304 -15.56 -3.09 11.50
C ILE A 304 -16.71 -4.01 11.92
N HIS A 305 -17.30 -4.68 10.96
CA HIS A 305 -18.41 -5.60 11.17
C HIS A 305 -17.95 -7.01 10.88
N SER A 306 -17.91 -7.84 11.91
CA SER A 306 -17.55 -9.24 11.85
C SER A 306 -18.78 -10.09 11.59
N PHE A 307 -18.73 -10.91 10.54
CA PHE A 307 -19.76 -11.86 10.18
C PHE A 307 -19.16 -13.26 10.03
N GLU A 308 -19.95 -14.28 10.29
CA GLU A 308 -19.61 -15.64 9.88
C GLU A 308 -20.31 -16.01 8.58
N VAL A 309 -19.60 -16.77 7.74
CA VAL A 309 -20.21 -17.47 6.60
C VAL A 309 -21.15 -18.53 7.16
N SER A 310 -22.36 -18.65 6.60
CA SER A 310 -23.34 -19.61 7.09
C SER A 310 -22.83 -21.05 7.01
N ASP A 311 -23.17 -21.88 8.00
CA ASP A 311 -22.77 -23.30 8.05
C ASP A 311 -23.23 -24.08 6.81
N GLU A 312 -24.33 -23.67 6.20
CA GLU A 312 -24.84 -24.27 4.97
C GLU A 312 -23.88 -24.01 3.79
N ALA A 313 -23.38 -22.77 3.66
CA ALA A 313 -22.40 -22.41 2.63
C ALA A 313 -21.03 -23.09 2.91
N LYS A 314 -20.62 -23.20 4.19
CA LYS A 314 -19.37 -23.87 4.57
C LYS A 314 -19.41 -25.37 4.29
N ARG A 315 -20.53 -26.05 4.61
CA ARG A 315 -20.66 -27.53 4.47
C ARG A 315 -20.51 -28.02 3.03
N ASN A 316 -20.99 -27.29 2.08
CA ASN A 316 -20.88 -27.69 0.68
C ASN A 316 -19.44 -27.64 0.17
N ILE A 317 -18.61 -26.74 0.71
CA ILE A 317 -17.21 -26.55 0.31
C ILE A 317 -16.27 -27.54 1.01
N SER A 318 -16.57 -27.91 2.24
CA SER A 318 -15.75 -28.82 3.06
C SER A 318 -15.92 -30.30 2.72
N CYS A 319 -16.76 -30.67 1.75
CA CYS A 319 -16.97 -32.06 1.33
C CYS A 319 -15.72 -32.77 0.72
N TYR A 320 -14.54 -32.09 0.68
CA TYR A 320 -13.35 -32.67 0.05
C TYR A 320 -12.35 -33.36 1.00
N SER A 321 -12.38 -33.09 2.30
CA SER A 321 -11.75 -33.93 3.36
C SER A 321 -12.05 -33.37 4.75
N GLU A 322 -12.10 -34.22 5.78
CA GLU A 322 -12.30 -33.83 7.18
C GLU A 322 -11.16 -33.00 7.77
N GLU A 323 -10.03 -32.86 7.06
CA GLU A 323 -8.82 -32.14 7.50
C GLU A 323 -8.66 -30.73 6.86
N GLU A 324 -9.47 -30.37 5.88
CA GLU A 324 -9.30 -29.09 5.18
C GLU A 324 -10.21 -27.99 5.72
N GLN A 325 -9.62 -26.96 6.34
CA GLN A 325 -10.34 -25.79 6.83
C GLN A 325 -11.00 -25.00 5.69
N PHE A 326 -12.15 -24.41 5.99
CA PHE A 326 -12.82 -23.44 5.12
C PHE A 326 -11.94 -22.23 4.85
N THR A 327 -11.86 -21.78 3.58
CA THR A 327 -11.22 -20.53 3.18
C THR A 327 -12.05 -19.81 2.13
N MET A 328 -11.98 -18.46 2.11
CA MET A 328 -12.58 -17.63 1.05
C MET A 328 -11.99 -17.98 -0.33
N THR A 329 -10.70 -18.34 -0.38
CA THR A 329 -10.03 -18.76 -1.61
C THR A 329 -10.68 -19.98 -2.22
N LYS A 330 -11.06 -20.98 -1.42
CA LYS A 330 -11.78 -22.18 -1.89
C LYS A 330 -13.20 -21.83 -2.31
N MET A 331 -13.90 -21.03 -1.51
CA MET A 331 -15.28 -20.62 -1.79
C MET A 331 -15.40 -19.86 -3.11
N PHE A 332 -14.50 -18.92 -3.38
CA PHE A 332 -14.50 -18.13 -4.60
C PHE A 332 -13.64 -18.71 -5.73
N ALA A 333 -13.31 -20.00 -5.69
CA ALA A 333 -12.56 -20.65 -6.76
C ALA A 333 -13.37 -20.72 -8.06
N SER A 334 -12.71 -20.36 -9.17
CA SER A 334 -13.27 -20.44 -10.52
C SER A 334 -12.16 -20.79 -11.50
N ASP A 335 -12.35 -21.82 -12.30
CA ASP A 335 -11.38 -22.29 -13.27
C ASP A 335 -11.56 -21.60 -14.62
N ASP A 336 -12.79 -21.32 -15.01
CA ASP A 336 -13.16 -20.77 -16.33
C ASP A 336 -13.38 -19.24 -16.34
N GLY A 337 -13.50 -18.62 -15.16
CA GLY A 337 -13.83 -17.19 -15.02
C GLY A 337 -15.26 -16.83 -15.45
N VAL A 338 -16.12 -17.79 -15.70
CA VAL A 338 -17.51 -17.59 -16.08
C VAL A 338 -18.43 -17.83 -14.88
N LYS A 339 -18.19 -18.92 -14.16
CA LYS A 339 -18.91 -19.33 -12.97
C LYS A 339 -17.97 -19.88 -11.91
N PHE A 340 -18.44 -19.99 -10.69
CA PHE A 340 -17.69 -20.60 -9.59
C PHE A 340 -17.71 -22.13 -9.68
N ASN A 341 -16.67 -22.76 -9.15
CA ASN A 341 -16.61 -24.22 -9.04
C ASN A 341 -17.76 -24.75 -8.16
N ASP A 342 -18.09 -24.03 -7.08
CA ASP A 342 -19.29 -24.23 -6.25
C ASP A 342 -20.16 -22.94 -6.24
N GLU A 343 -20.91 -22.73 -7.31
CA GLU A 343 -21.74 -21.54 -7.44
C GLU A 343 -22.92 -21.53 -6.44
N ALA A 344 -23.37 -22.70 -5.97
CA ALA A 344 -24.48 -22.80 -5.02
C ALA A 344 -24.09 -22.18 -3.66
N SER A 345 -22.91 -22.51 -3.14
CA SER A 345 -22.39 -21.93 -1.88
C SER A 345 -22.14 -20.43 -1.99
N VAL A 346 -21.62 -19.96 -3.13
CA VAL A 346 -21.43 -18.52 -3.36
C VAL A 346 -22.78 -17.79 -3.43
N LYS A 347 -23.82 -18.39 -4.05
CA LYS A 347 -25.18 -17.83 -4.05
C LYS A 347 -25.77 -17.72 -2.65
N LEU A 348 -25.62 -18.76 -1.83
CA LEU A 348 -26.08 -18.72 -0.43
C LEU A 348 -25.37 -17.62 0.37
N PHE A 349 -24.08 -17.48 0.18
CA PHE A 349 -23.30 -16.39 0.78
C PHE A 349 -23.80 -15.01 0.30
N LEU A 350 -23.98 -14.81 -0.99
CA LEU A 350 -24.50 -13.55 -1.54
C LEU A 350 -25.93 -13.26 -1.08
N ASP A 351 -26.78 -14.28 -0.93
CA ASP A 351 -28.11 -14.13 -0.35
C ASP A 351 -28.03 -13.62 1.11
N GLN A 352 -27.06 -14.11 1.90
CA GLN A 352 -26.76 -13.55 3.21
C GLN A 352 -26.32 -12.10 3.11
N VAL A 353 -25.36 -11.77 2.24
CA VAL A 353 -24.83 -10.40 2.05
C VAL A 353 -25.95 -9.42 1.70
N PHE A 354 -26.84 -9.77 0.77
CA PHE A 354 -27.96 -8.93 0.35
C PHE A 354 -29.22 -9.12 1.19
N GLY A 355 -29.19 -9.97 2.24
CA GLY A 355 -30.28 -10.20 3.17
C GLY A 355 -31.49 -10.91 2.56
N ARG A 356 -31.29 -11.79 1.60
CA ARG A 356 -32.32 -12.66 1.04
C ARG A 356 -32.45 -13.88 1.93
N GLY A 357 -33.63 -14.10 2.48
CA GLY A 357 -33.89 -15.23 3.36
C GLY A 357 -33.26 -15.17 4.76
N VAL A 358 -32.50 -14.14 5.11
CA VAL A 358 -31.88 -13.96 6.42
C VAL A 358 -32.39 -12.72 7.16
N ARG A 359 -32.18 -12.70 8.49
CA ARG A 359 -32.55 -11.51 9.28
C ARG A 359 -31.70 -10.29 8.85
N LYS A 360 -32.30 -9.11 8.93
CA LYS A 360 -31.65 -7.84 8.55
C LYS A 360 -30.29 -7.65 9.28
N SER A 361 -30.21 -7.98 10.58
CA SER A 361 -28.97 -7.86 11.39
C SER A 361 -27.82 -8.75 10.92
N LYS A 362 -28.09 -9.77 10.10
CA LYS A 362 -27.08 -10.67 9.53
C LYS A 362 -26.71 -10.33 8.07
N SER A 363 -27.23 -9.22 7.56
CA SER A 363 -27.00 -8.80 6.18
C SER A 363 -26.22 -7.48 6.14
N PRO A 364 -24.97 -7.49 5.67
CA PRO A 364 -24.18 -6.27 5.50
C PRO A 364 -24.90 -5.20 4.71
N MET A 365 -25.37 -5.52 3.51
CA MET A 365 -25.94 -4.55 2.57
C MET A 365 -27.33 -4.02 2.96
N LYS A 366 -28.07 -4.74 3.80
CA LYS A 366 -29.37 -4.27 4.33
C LYS A 366 -29.27 -3.49 5.63
N THR A 367 -28.26 -3.79 6.43
CA THR A 367 -28.08 -3.14 7.75
C THR A 367 -27.46 -1.77 7.58
N PHE A 368 -26.51 -1.66 6.67
CA PHE A 368 -25.75 -0.45 6.39
C PHE A 368 -26.08 -0.01 4.98
N ALA A 369 -26.62 1.19 4.83
CA ALA A 369 -27.06 1.75 3.53
C ALA A 369 -25.85 2.25 2.73
N SER A 370 -24.92 1.33 2.42
CA SER A 370 -23.72 1.65 1.62
C SER A 370 -24.09 1.74 0.14
N ASP A 371 -23.76 2.88 -0.47
CA ASP A 371 -24.09 3.15 -1.87
C ASP A 371 -22.95 2.70 -2.81
N HIS A 372 -21.68 2.96 -2.43
CA HIS A 372 -20.53 2.63 -3.25
C HIS A 372 -19.55 1.76 -2.48
N THR A 373 -19.47 0.47 -2.85
CA THR A 373 -18.69 -0.51 -2.11
C THR A 373 -17.51 -1.05 -2.90
N LEU A 374 -16.40 -1.32 -2.19
CA LEU A 374 -15.21 -1.97 -2.70
C LEU A 374 -15.16 -3.42 -2.19
N TRP A 375 -15.13 -4.41 -3.08
CA TRP A 375 -15.08 -5.82 -2.73
C TRP A 375 -13.72 -6.41 -3.08
N ILE A 376 -13.04 -6.96 -2.09
CA ILE A 376 -11.68 -7.50 -2.21
C ILE A 376 -11.73 -9.03 -2.17
N LEU A 377 -11.48 -9.64 -3.31
CA LEU A 377 -11.43 -11.09 -3.46
C LEU A 377 -10.01 -11.66 -3.25
N PRO A 378 -9.88 -12.98 -3.14
CA PRO A 378 -8.59 -13.67 -3.30
C PRO A 378 -7.90 -13.28 -4.62
N ARG A 379 -6.59 -13.41 -4.71
CA ARG A 379 -5.79 -12.99 -5.89
C ARG A 379 -6.03 -13.89 -7.11
N SER A 380 -7.27 -13.90 -7.62
CA SER A 380 -7.72 -14.71 -8.77
C SER A 380 -8.57 -13.85 -9.70
N VAL A 381 -8.09 -13.61 -10.93
CA VAL A 381 -8.83 -12.87 -11.96
C VAL A 381 -10.08 -13.68 -12.41
N PRO A 382 -10.00 -15.00 -12.63
CA PRO A 382 -11.20 -15.81 -12.89
C PRO A 382 -12.28 -15.66 -11.83
N SER A 383 -11.92 -15.68 -10.54
CA SER A 383 -12.87 -15.49 -9.44
C SER A 383 -13.58 -14.13 -9.50
N ALA A 384 -12.84 -13.07 -9.83
CA ALA A 384 -13.44 -11.74 -9.98
C ALA A 384 -14.41 -11.66 -11.16
N ASN A 385 -14.08 -12.28 -12.28
CA ASN A 385 -14.97 -12.35 -13.45
C ASN A 385 -16.26 -13.12 -13.12
N ALA A 386 -16.14 -14.30 -12.50
CA ALA A 386 -17.26 -15.12 -12.09
C ALA A 386 -18.17 -14.36 -11.09
N LEU A 387 -17.57 -13.63 -10.13
CA LEU A 387 -18.36 -12.83 -9.19
C LEU A 387 -19.12 -11.70 -9.89
N CYS A 388 -18.47 -10.99 -10.81
CA CYS A 388 -19.16 -9.92 -11.55
C CYS A 388 -20.32 -10.48 -12.37
N ASN A 389 -20.15 -11.62 -13.04
CA ASN A 389 -21.23 -12.27 -13.80
C ASN A 389 -22.41 -12.64 -12.88
N LEU A 390 -22.12 -13.23 -11.73
CA LEU A 390 -23.16 -13.62 -10.79
C LEU A 390 -23.86 -12.40 -10.17
N LEU A 391 -23.14 -11.34 -9.81
CA LEU A 391 -23.70 -10.10 -9.27
C LEU A 391 -24.60 -9.38 -10.31
N GLU A 392 -24.19 -9.33 -11.59
CA GLU A 392 -25.05 -8.76 -12.65
C GLU A 392 -26.38 -9.49 -12.74
N VAL A 393 -26.40 -10.82 -12.59
CA VAL A 393 -27.64 -11.61 -12.58
C VAL A 393 -28.47 -11.37 -11.32
N MET A 394 -27.82 -11.26 -10.15
CA MET A 394 -28.53 -11.18 -8.87
C MET A 394 -29.00 -9.78 -8.53
N VAL A 395 -28.16 -8.75 -8.78
CA VAL A 395 -28.37 -7.38 -8.29
C VAL A 395 -28.05 -6.30 -9.34
N GLY A 396 -27.82 -6.66 -10.60
CA GLY A 396 -27.45 -5.70 -11.66
C GLY A 396 -28.49 -4.63 -11.96
N ASN A 397 -29.75 -4.82 -11.53
CA ASN A 397 -30.79 -3.81 -11.60
C ASN A 397 -30.66 -2.74 -10.50
N ASP A 398 -30.06 -3.08 -9.37
CA ASP A 398 -29.94 -2.20 -8.19
C ASP A 398 -28.54 -1.57 -8.09
N TYR A 399 -27.51 -2.26 -8.59
CA TYR A 399 -26.11 -1.86 -8.49
C TYR A 399 -25.40 -1.90 -9.84
N LYS A 400 -24.60 -0.88 -10.14
CA LYS A 400 -23.66 -0.95 -11.24
C LYS A 400 -22.41 -1.74 -10.82
N ILE A 401 -22.18 -2.88 -11.47
CA ILE A 401 -21.03 -3.75 -11.17
C ILE A 401 -19.83 -3.30 -12.00
N MET A 402 -18.67 -3.16 -11.33
CA MET A 402 -17.41 -2.78 -11.95
C MET A 402 -16.32 -3.81 -11.66
N ASN A 403 -15.80 -4.46 -12.69
CA ASN A 403 -14.64 -5.33 -12.59
C ASN A 403 -13.36 -4.52 -12.82
N VAL A 404 -12.50 -4.43 -11.81
CA VAL A 404 -11.18 -3.78 -11.92
C VAL A 404 -10.02 -4.80 -11.88
N ALA A 405 -10.31 -6.09 -11.94
CA ALA A 405 -9.30 -7.16 -12.00
C ALA A 405 -8.84 -7.43 -13.44
N GLY A 406 -7.63 -7.93 -13.61
CA GLY A 406 -7.09 -8.38 -14.89
C GLY A 406 -7.18 -7.33 -16.00
N SER A 407 -7.87 -7.68 -17.10
CA SER A 407 -8.15 -6.80 -18.24
C SER A 407 -9.36 -5.86 -18.05
N GLY A 408 -10.01 -5.89 -16.87
CA GLY A 408 -11.11 -5.02 -16.54
C GLY A 408 -10.75 -3.53 -16.55
N ILE A 409 -11.50 -2.72 -15.82
CA ILE A 409 -11.25 -1.27 -15.76
C ILE A 409 -9.87 -1.02 -15.13
N THR A 410 -8.93 -0.50 -15.92
CA THR A 410 -7.54 -0.23 -15.49
C THR A 410 -7.32 1.23 -15.10
N ASN A 411 -8.21 2.14 -15.55
CA ASN A 411 -8.10 3.58 -15.30
C ASN A 411 -9.02 3.99 -14.16
N ILE A 412 -8.45 4.58 -13.11
CA ILE A 412 -9.18 5.07 -11.93
C ILE A 412 -10.19 6.17 -12.29
N LYS A 413 -9.91 7.01 -13.29
CA LYS A 413 -10.84 8.04 -13.76
C LYS A 413 -12.15 7.37 -14.23
N LYS A 414 -12.06 6.27 -14.97
CA LYS A 414 -13.25 5.53 -15.43
C LYS A 414 -14.07 4.96 -14.27
N VAL A 415 -13.42 4.54 -13.18
CA VAL A 415 -14.11 4.11 -11.96
C VAL A 415 -14.90 5.28 -11.37
N LYS A 416 -14.24 6.43 -11.17
CA LYS A 416 -14.91 7.64 -10.63
C LYS A 416 -16.02 8.14 -11.51
N ASP A 417 -15.83 8.19 -12.82
CA ASP A 417 -16.88 8.59 -13.79
C ASP A 417 -18.08 7.65 -13.76
N THR A 418 -17.85 6.36 -13.53
CA THR A 418 -18.94 5.37 -13.41
C THR A 418 -19.69 5.56 -12.10
N ILE A 419 -18.98 5.77 -10.98
CA ILE A 419 -19.59 6.07 -9.69
C ILE A 419 -20.45 7.34 -9.78
N ALA A 420 -19.93 8.41 -10.38
CA ALA A 420 -20.64 9.68 -10.51
C ALA A 420 -21.96 9.60 -11.31
N ARG A 421 -22.12 8.57 -12.13
CA ARG A 421 -23.33 8.38 -12.99
C ARG A 421 -24.32 7.36 -12.43
N ASN A 422 -24.01 6.72 -11.32
CA ASN A 422 -24.86 5.66 -10.75
C ASN A 422 -25.03 5.88 -9.25
N ASP A 423 -26.23 5.71 -8.75
CA ASP A 423 -26.56 5.88 -7.34
C ASP A 423 -25.87 4.82 -6.47
N LYS A 424 -25.72 3.59 -6.99
CA LYS A 424 -25.12 2.47 -6.27
C LYS A 424 -24.16 1.69 -7.14
N THR A 425 -22.97 1.40 -6.61
CA THR A 425 -21.95 0.65 -7.33
C THR A 425 -21.27 -0.41 -6.46
N ILE A 426 -20.87 -1.51 -7.09
CA ILE A 426 -19.98 -2.51 -6.51
C ILE A 426 -18.72 -2.57 -7.35
N THR A 427 -17.57 -2.27 -6.75
CA THR A 427 -16.25 -2.36 -7.39
C THR A 427 -15.56 -3.63 -6.95
N VAL A 428 -15.34 -4.58 -7.85
CA VAL A 428 -14.71 -5.89 -7.56
C VAL A 428 -13.23 -5.85 -7.92
N SER A 429 -12.35 -6.13 -6.94
CA SER A 429 -10.89 -6.10 -7.07
C SER A 429 -10.24 -7.36 -6.49
N VAL A 430 -9.08 -7.73 -7.07
CA VAL A 430 -8.19 -8.78 -6.56
C VAL A 430 -6.83 -8.23 -6.11
N GLY A 431 -6.74 -6.90 -5.97
CA GLY A 431 -5.50 -6.21 -5.59
C GLY A 431 -5.31 -4.85 -6.26
N ARG A 432 -5.91 -4.63 -7.45
CA ARG A 432 -5.83 -3.33 -8.12
C ARG A 432 -6.61 -2.28 -7.31
N PHE A 433 -6.05 -1.09 -7.18
CA PHE A 433 -6.58 0.02 -6.39
C PHE A 433 -6.65 -0.21 -4.87
N ASN A 434 -6.17 -1.33 -4.35
CA ASN A 434 -6.02 -1.54 -2.90
C ASN A 434 -5.03 -0.53 -2.30
N THR A 435 -4.07 -0.06 -3.09
CA THR A 435 -3.04 0.89 -2.67
C THR A 435 -2.81 1.97 -3.75
N GLY A 436 -2.33 3.15 -3.36
CA GLY A 436 -1.93 4.22 -4.28
C GLY A 436 -3.06 5.01 -4.95
N THR A 437 -4.34 4.73 -4.67
CA THR A 437 -5.48 5.41 -5.30
C THR A 437 -6.45 6.00 -4.28
N THR A 438 -7.20 7.01 -4.69
CA THR A 438 -8.23 7.68 -3.86
C THR A 438 -9.55 7.71 -4.60
N VAL A 439 -10.57 7.08 -4.02
CA VAL A 439 -11.97 7.16 -4.43
C VAL A 439 -12.78 7.56 -3.20
N PRO A 440 -13.06 8.85 -3.01
CA PRO A 440 -13.75 9.35 -1.83
C PRO A 440 -15.14 8.75 -1.63
N GLU A 441 -15.78 8.37 -2.71
CA GLU A 441 -17.15 7.87 -2.75
C GLU A 441 -17.31 6.47 -2.14
N TRP A 442 -16.25 5.66 -2.07
CA TRP A 442 -16.34 4.37 -1.38
C TRP A 442 -16.63 4.57 0.11
N ASP A 443 -17.77 4.10 0.56
CA ASP A 443 -18.25 4.19 1.94
C ASP A 443 -18.12 2.85 2.70
N ALA A 444 -17.98 1.75 1.98
CA ALA A 444 -17.74 0.45 2.60
C ALA A 444 -16.76 -0.42 1.81
N VAL A 445 -16.05 -1.29 2.53
CA VAL A 445 -15.21 -2.35 1.95
C VAL A 445 -15.65 -3.71 2.45
N MET A 446 -15.72 -4.68 1.55
CA MET A 446 -16.02 -6.08 1.85
C MET A 446 -14.76 -6.93 1.65
N MET A 447 -14.28 -7.51 2.73
CA MET A 447 -13.03 -8.29 2.77
C MET A 447 -13.34 -9.78 2.55
N LEU A 448 -13.29 -10.21 1.29
CA LEU A 448 -13.60 -11.58 0.83
C LEU A 448 -12.33 -12.38 0.52
N ASN A 449 -11.24 -12.12 1.21
CA ASN A 449 -9.97 -12.84 1.04
C ASN A 449 -9.45 -13.39 2.38
N ASP A 450 -8.46 -14.26 2.32
CA ASP A 450 -7.84 -14.88 3.50
C ASP A 450 -6.50 -14.22 3.89
N GLY A 451 -6.21 -13.02 3.36
CA GLY A 451 -4.94 -12.33 3.62
C GLY A 451 -4.76 -11.99 5.10
N ARG A 452 -3.60 -12.34 5.67
CA ARG A 452 -3.26 -12.12 7.09
C ARG A 452 -2.24 -10.99 7.30
N SER A 453 -1.76 -10.32 6.25
CA SER A 453 -0.84 -9.18 6.38
C SER A 453 -1.59 -7.96 6.95
N PRO A 454 -1.21 -7.47 8.14
CA PRO A 454 -1.78 -6.26 8.73
C PRO A 454 -1.62 -5.06 7.79
N GLU A 455 -0.46 -4.94 7.15
CA GLU A 455 -0.17 -3.89 6.19
C GLU A 455 -1.19 -3.82 5.06
N THR A 456 -1.35 -4.94 4.35
CA THR A 456 -2.29 -5.01 3.21
C THR A 456 -3.72 -4.80 3.66
N TYR A 457 -4.09 -5.34 4.81
CA TYR A 457 -5.43 -5.22 5.37
C TYR A 457 -5.75 -3.77 5.70
N PHE A 458 -4.95 -3.12 6.55
CA PHE A 458 -5.20 -1.74 6.98
C PHE A 458 -5.04 -0.73 5.86
N GLN A 459 -4.11 -0.93 4.93
CA GLN A 459 -4.04 -0.11 3.72
C GLN A 459 -5.31 -0.20 2.86
N THR A 460 -5.94 -1.37 2.84
CA THR A 460 -7.18 -1.58 2.09
C THR A 460 -8.37 -0.95 2.79
N ILE A 461 -8.58 -1.23 4.08
CA ILE A 461 -9.75 -0.71 4.80
C ILE A 461 -9.73 0.81 4.96
N PHE A 462 -8.55 1.42 5.13
CA PHE A 462 -8.44 2.88 5.18
C PHE A 462 -8.80 3.60 3.87
N ARG A 463 -9.03 2.87 2.76
CA ARG A 463 -9.53 3.47 1.51
C ARG A 463 -10.92 4.06 1.67
N VAL A 464 -11.79 3.39 2.42
CA VAL A 464 -13.14 3.88 2.65
C VAL A 464 -13.20 5.08 3.60
N GLN A 465 -12.13 5.36 4.34
CA GLN A 465 -12.02 6.54 5.18
C GLN A 465 -11.67 7.84 4.40
N SER A 466 -11.60 7.76 3.07
CA SER A 466 -11.39 8.96 2.25
C SER A 466 -12.52 9.96 2.46
N PRO A 467 -12.21 11.24 2.74
CA PRO A 467 -13.24 12.25 2.96
C PRO A 467 -14.02 12.51 1.67
N ASP A 468 -15.34 12.52 1.79
CA ASP A 468 -16.26 12.93 0.74
C ASP A 468 -17.13 14.09 1.24
N LYS A 469 -16.63 15.31 1.04
CA LYS A 469 -17.33 16.54 1.45
C LYS A 469 -18.65 16.72 0.69
N ALA A 470 -18.68 16.35 -0.57
CA ALA A 470 -19.85 16.55 -1.44
C ALA A 470 -21.04 15.71 -0.98
N ARG A 471 -20.79 14.47 -0.57
CA ARG A 471 -21.81 13.54 -0.09
C ARG A 471 -22.01 13.59 1.43
N ARG A 472 -21.21 14.39 2.14
CA ARG A 472 -21.23 14.49 3.61
C ARG A 472 -21.10 13.13 4.27
N LYS A 473 -20.10 12.33 3.83
CA LYS A 473 -19.85 11.00 4.38
C LYS A 473 -19.52 11.11 5.88
N GLU A 474 -20.41 10.61 6.74
CA GLU A 474 -20.32 10.73 8.19
C GLU A 474 -19.62 9.54 8.83
N GLU A 475 -19.74 8.35 8.23
CA GLU A 475 -19.12 7.10 8.69
C GLU A 475 -18.72 6.22 7.50
N CYS A 476 -17.90 5.20 7.76
CA CYS A 476 -17.55 4.18 6.78
C CYS A 476 -17.46 2.81 7.45
N HIS A 477 -17.66 1.76 6.64
CA HIS A 477 -17.85 0.40 7.14
C HIS A 477 -16.85 -0.59 6.53
N VAL A 478 -16.40 -1.52 7.34
CA VAL A 478 -15.60 -2.68 6.92
C VAL A 478 -16.40 -3.94 7.23
N PHE A 479 -16.59 -4.80 6.25
CA PHE A 479 -17.25 -6.10 6.43
C PHE A 479 -16.24 -7.20 6.30
N ASP A 480 -16.01 -7.95 7.37
CA ASP A 480 -15.08 -9.07 7.41
C ASP A 480 -15.82 -10.37 7.75
N PHE A 481 -15.46 -11.45 7.09
CA PHE A 481 -16.08 -12.77 7.23
C PHE A 481 -15.15 -13.82 7.84
N ASN A 482 -14.06 -13.38 8.45
CA ASN A 482 -13.12 -14.23 9.17
C ASN A 482 -12.81 -13.60 10.54
N PRO A 483 -13.63 -13.88 11.57
CA PRO A 483 -13.49 -13.30 12.91
C PRO A 483 -12.11 -13.50 13.53
N GLU A 484 -11.54 -14.71 13.44
CA GLU A 484 -10.23 -15.03 14.04
C GLU A 484 -9.12 -14.20 13.42
N ARG A 485 -9.07 -14.14 12.08
CA ARG A 485 -8.12 -13.30 11.36
C ARG A 485 -8.25 -11.83 11.74
N LEU A 486 -9.49 -11.35 11.92
CA LEU A 486 -9.75 -9.96 12.29
C LEU A 486 -9.13 -9.60 13.64
N LEU A 487 -9.29 -10.46 14.64
CA LEU A 487 -8.70 -10.24 15.97
C LEU A 487 -7.17 -10.22 15.90
N GLU A 488 -6.56 -11.16 15.17
CA GLU A 488 -5.11 -11.21 14.94
C GLU A 488 -4.60 -9.91 14.28
N LEU A 489 -5.29 -9.42 13.24
CA LEU A 489 -4.89 -8.22 12.50
C LEU A 489 -5.01 -6.94 13.34
N VAL A 490 -6.06 -6.83 14.15
CA VAL A 490 -6.28 -5.68 15.04
C VAL A 490 -5.23 -5.62 16.13
N TYR A 491 -4.92 -6.77 16.75
CA TYR A 491 -3.85 -6.84 17.73
C TYR A 491 -2.51 -6.43 17.11
N SER A 492 -2.14 -7.03 15.98
CA SER A 492 -0.90 -6.71 15.29
C SER A 492 -0.80 -5.24 14.85
N TYR A 493 -1.92 -4.62 14.47
CA TYR A 493 -1.93 -3.18 14.18
C TYR A 493 -1.68 -2.35 15.43
N ALA A 494 -2.26 -2.74 16.56
CA ALA A 494 -2.04 -2.07 17.85
C ALA A 494 -0.56 -2.18 18.28
N GLU A 495 0.07 -3.34 18.11
CA GLU A 495 1.52 -3.51 18.35
C GLU A 495 2.36 -2.55 17.48
N LEU A 496 2.09 -2.50 16.18
CA LEU A 496 2.81 -1.65 15.22
C LEU A 496 2.69 -0.15 15.49
N THR A 497 1.62 0.26 16.15
CA THR A 497 1.31 1.67 16.42
C THR A 497 1.44 2.04 17.89
N ALA A 498 1.77 1.10 18.76
CA ALA A 498 1.99 1.34 20.18
C ALA A 498 3.16 2.32 20.40
N LYS A 499 2.98 3.25 21.32
CA LYS A 499 4.04 4.15 21.80
C LYS A 499 4.69 3.51 23.03
N LYS A 500 5.95 3.79 23.29
CA LYS A 500 6.75 3.22 24.42
C LYS A 500 6.07 3.32 25.79
N THR A 501 5.23 4.34 25.97
CA THR A 501 4.45 4.55 27.21
C THR A 501 3.15 3.73 27.24
N GLN A 502 2.86 2.96 26.20
CA GLN A 502 1.64 2.18 26.05
C GLN A 502 1.97 0.70 25.97
N THR A 503 1.26 -0.12 26.75
CA THR A 503 1.25 -1.56 26.52
C THR A 503 0.42 -1.88 25.27
N THR A 504 0.70 -3.00 24.59
CA THR A 504 -0.11 -3.45 23.43
C THR A 504 -1.59 -3.55 23.78
N ASN A 505 -1.93 -4.02 25.00
CA ASN A 505 -3.31 -4.07 25.48
C ASN A 505 -3.96 -2.69 25.56
N SER A 506 -3.23 -1.66 25.97
CA SER A 506 -3.74 -0.29 25.97
C SER A 506 -3.90 0.25 24.54
N GLY A 507 -3.03 -0.14 23.61
CA GLY A 507 -3.15 0.16 22.19
C GLY A 507 -4.39 -0.50 21.56
N VAL A 508 -4.66 -1.77 21.87
CA VAL A 508 -5.87 -2.47 21.43
C VAL A 508 -7.13 -1.77 21.94
N ARG A 509 -7.16 -1.43 23.23
CA ARG A 509 -8.28 -0.69 23.84
C ARG A 509 -8.52 0.64 23.15
N GLU A 510 -7.47 1.39 22.91
CA GLU A 510 -7.53 2.68 22.22
C GLU A 510 -8.02 2.53 20.77
N PHE A 511 -7.53 1.52 20.05
CA PHE A 511 -8.00 1.25 18.68
C PHE A 511 -9.50 0.94 18.67
N LEU A 512 -9.97 0.05 19.55
CA LEU A 512 -11.38 -0.35 19.64
C LEU A 512 -12.31 0.80 20.08
N GLU A 513 -11.81 1.76 20.88
CA GLU A 513 -12.60 2.97 21.23
C GLU A 513 -12.98 3.78 19.97
N PHE A 514 -12.07 3.87 18.98
CA PHE A 514 -12.26 4.68 17.78
C PHE A 514 -12.66 3.87 16.54
N CYS A 515 -12.40 2.57 16.55
CA CYS A 515 -12.76 1.64 15.47
C CYS A 515 -13.42 0.39 16.09
N PRO A 516 -14.65 0.48 16.55
CA PRO A 516 -15.32 -0.64 17.19
C PRO A 516 -15.49 -1.82 16.25
N ILE A 517 -15.29 -3.04 16.76
CA ILE A 517 -15.62 -4.28 16.07
C ILE A 517 -17.00 -4.72 16.54
N LEU A 518 -17.94 -4.78 15.62
CA LEU A 518 -19.31 -5.22 15.86
C LEU A 518 -19.48 -6.65 15.35
N ASP A 519 -19.67 -7.56 16.27
CA ASP A 519 -19.87 -8.98 16.00
C ASP A 519 -21.35 -9.26 15.70
N HIS A 520 -21.59 -9.86 14.52
CA HIS A 520 -22.91 -10.23 14.02
C HIS A 520 -23.10 -11.75 13.95
N THR A 521 -22.24 -12.53 14.61
CA THR A 521 -22.27 -14.01 14.53
C THR A 521 -23.50 -14.58 15.20
N ASP A 522 -23.91 -14.02 16.31
CA ASP A 522 -25.11 -14.38 17.05
C ASP A 522 -26.36 -13.61 16.58
N ASN A 523 -27.49 -13.85 17.24
CA ASN A 523 -28.74 -13.15 16.94
C ASN A 523 -28.77 -11.70 17.43
N LYS A 524 -27.73 -11.24 18.14
CA LYS A 524 -27.55 -9.89 18.66
C LYS A 524 -26.23 -9.33 18.12
N VAL A 525 -26.25 -8.06 17.78
CA VAL A 525 -25.01 -7.32 17.51
C VAL A 525 -24.39 -6.97 18.85
N ARG A 526 -23.12 -7.33 19.04
CA ARG A 526 -22.33 -7.00 20.22
C ARG A 526 -21.02 -6.35 19.82
N THR A 527 -20.45 -5.54 20.67
CA THR A 527 -19.09 -5.01 20.52
C THR A 527 -18.10 -6.05 21.04
N ILE A 528 -17.01 -6.25 20.32
CA ILE A 528 -15.86 -7.04 20.79
C ILE A 528 -15.08 -6.20 21.80
N GLU A 529 -14.79 -6.77 22.96
CA GLU A 529 -14.03 -6.12 24.02
C GLU A 529 -12.52 -6.41 23.91
N THR A 530 -11.70 -5.57 24.52
CA THR A 530 -10.23 -5.70 24.51
C THR A 530 -9.79 -7.07 25.03
N GLU A 531 -10.40 -7.53 26.10
CA GLU A 531 -10.10 -8.79 26.77
C GLU A 531 -10.30 -10.01 25.84
N GLU A 532 -11.28 -9.94 24.94
CA GLU A 532 -11.53 -11.00 23.94
C GLU A 532 -10.40 -11.06 22.90
N VAL A 533 -9.93 -9.90 22.43
CA VAL A 533 -8.81 -9.84 21.47
C VAL A 533 -7.54 -10.37 22.12
N VAL A 534 -7.23 -9.94 23.32
CA VAL A 534 -6.03 -10.34 24.06
C VAL A 534 -6.06 -11.82 24.42
N SER A 535 -7.20 -12.35 24.87
CA SER A 535 -7.36 -13.78 25.18
C SER A 535 -7.15 -14.65 23.93
N PHE A 536 -7.74 -14.25 22.81
CA PHE A 536 -7.55 -14.95 21.54
C PHE A 536 -6.06 -15.01 21.14
N ILE A 537 -5.34 -13.90 21.27
CA ILE A 537 -3.92 -13.84 20.91
C ILE A 537 -3.04 -14.66 21.87
N SER A 538 -3.38 -14.70 23.16
CA SER A 538 -2.67 -15.53 24.13
C SER A 538 -2.66 -17.02 23.73
N GLU A 539 -3.71 -17.48 23.04
CA GLU A 539 -3.83 -18.85 22.55
C GLU A 539 -3.25 -19.04 21.15
N ALA A 540 -3.47 -18.09 20.25
CA ALA A 540 -3.16 -18.22 18.83
C ALA A 540 -1.79 -17.64 18.42
N GLY A 541 -1.25 -16.69 19.18
CA GLY A 541 -0.09 -15.85 18.85
C GLY A 541 -0.42 -14.77 17.81
N SER A 542 0.29 -13.66 17.84
CA SER A 542 0.08 -12.55 16.90
C SER A 542 0.70 -12.83 15.52
N TYR A 543 0.29 -12.06 14.52
CA TYR A 543 0.95 -12.08 13.20
C TYR A 543 2.41 -11.63 13.31
N ILE A 544 2.70 -10.65 14.18
CA ILE A 544 4.05 -10.14 14.40
C ILE A 544 4.93 -11.23 15.00
N ASP A 545 4.47 -11.97 16.01
CA ASP A 545 5.20 -13.11 16.56
C ASP A 545 5.55 -14.15 15.49
N LYS A 546 4.55 -14.52 14.67
CA LYS A 546 4.73 -15.46 13.56
C LYS A 546 5.69 -14.92 12.49
N PHE A 547 5.61 -13.62 12.21
CA PHE A 547 6.46 -12.93 11.25
C PHE A 547 7.90 -12.82 11.78
N THR A 548 8.06 -12.33 13.02
CA THR A 548 9.36 -12.19 13.68
C THR A 548 10.09 -13.52 13.76
N SER A 549 9.39 -14.59 14.18
CA SER A 549 9.98 -15.93 14.19
C SER A 549 10.42 -16.39 12.81
N GLY A 550 9.73 -16.00 11.75
CA GLY A 550 10.13 -16.27 10.35
C GLY A 550 11.39 -15.52 9.92
N HIS A 551 11.63 -14.33 10.43
CA HIS A 551 12.80 -13.51 10.13
C HIS A 551 14.06 -13.90 10.91
N LEU A 552 13.95 -14.74 11.93
CA LEU A 552 15.09 -15.29 12.64
C LEU A 552 15.92 -16.25 11.77
N PHE A 553 15.36 -16.74 10.65
CA PHE A 553 16.00 -17.74 9.81
C PHE A 553 16.71 -17.10 8.61
N ASN A 554 17.89 -17.60 8.30
CA ASN A 554 18.58 -17.22 7.09
C ASN A 554 17.98 -17.96 5.86
N SER A 555 18.21 -17.38 4.66
CA SER A 555 17.83 -18.05 3.42
C SER A 555 18.56 -19.37 3.24
N SER A 556 18.01 -20.29 2.45
CA SER A 556 18.68 -21.55 2.15
C SER A 556 20.04 -21.40 1.48
N GLU A 557 20.31 -20.23 0.89
CA GLU A 557 21.59 -19.89 0.23
C GLU A 557 22.65 -19.41 1.22
N ALA A 558 22.24 -18.81 2.35
CA ALA A 558 23.14 -18.35 3.41
C ALA A 558 23.46 -19.42 4.45
N THR A 559 22.81 -20.58 4.39
CA THR A 559 22.98 -21.68 5.35
C THR A 559 24.04 -22.66 4.87
N ASN A 560 24.89 -23.13 5.78
CA ASN A 560 25.88 -24.14 5.45
C ASN A 560 25.20 -25.50 5.15
N HIS A 561 25.22 -25.92 3.88
CA HIS A 561 24.53 -27.12 3.41
C HIS A 561 25.01 -28.42 4.06
N VAL A 562 26.29 -28.51 4.43
CA VAL A 562 26.85 -29.73 5.07
C VAL A 562 26.27 -29.90 6.48
N GLU A 563 26.19 -28.81 7.21
CA GLU A 563 25.62 -28.79 8.56
C GLU A 563 24.10 -28.92 8.51
N LEU A 564 23.43 -28.29 7.52
CA LEU A 564 21.99 -28.48 7.28
C LEU A 564 21.63 -29.96 7.06
N LEU A 565 22.49 -30.70 6.34
CA LEU A 565 22.31 -32.13 6.11
C LEU A 565 22.50 -32.97 7.38
N ALA A 566 23.40 -32.56 8.27
CA ALA A 566 23.59 -33.23 9.56
C ALA A 566 22.36 -33.06 10.45
N ILE A 567 21.82 -31.83 10.52
CA ILE A 567 20.58 -31.51 11.25
C ILE A 567 19.39 -32.26 10.65
N ALA A 568 19.29 -32.29 9.33
CA ALA A 568 18.19 -32.96 8.62
C ALA A 568 18.13 -34.48 8.92
N GLY A 569 19.28 -35.09 9.05
CA GLY A 569 19.35 -36.53 9.39
C GLY A 569 18.81 -36.87 10.78
N GLN A 570 18.77 -35.87 11.69
CA GLN A 570 18.24 -36.03 13.05
C GLN A 570 16.74 -35.66 13.13
N VAL A 571 16.28 -34.72 12.31
CA VAL A 571 14.97 -34.08 12.41
C VAL A 571 13.95 -34.69 11.41
N THR A 572 14.42 -35.25 10.32
CA THR A 572 13.56 -35.74 9.23
C THR A 572 13.92 -37.18 8.84
N ASN A 573 12.91 -38.00 8.50
CA ASN A 573 13.09 -39.35 7.94
C ASN A 573 13.60 -39.34 6.49
N VAL A 574 14.25 -38.30 6.02
CA VAL A 574 14.79 -38.16 4.66
C VAL A 574 16.07 -38.99 4.56
N LYS A 575 16.07 -40.05 3.75
CA LYS A 575 17.25 -40.88 3.54
C LYS A 575 18.38 -40.07 2.96
N LYS A 576 19.55 -40.09 3.61
CA LYS A 576 20.82 -39.42 3.23
C LYS A 576 21.23 -39.61 1.76
N GLU A 577 20.80 -40.68 1.13
CA GLU A 577 21.15 -41.06 -0.25
C GLU A 577 20.53 -40.20 -1.35
N ARG A 578 19.64 -39.22 -1.00
CA ARG A 578 18.95 -38.35 -1.98
C ARG A 578 19.48 -36.94 -2.04
N LEU A 579 20.47 -36.59 -1.24
CA LEU A 579 21.01 -35.25 -1.15
C LEU A 579 22.42 -35.22 -1.77
N VAL A 580 22.54 -34.69 -2.95
CA VAL A 580 23.81 -34.53 -3.67
C VAL A 580 24.35 -33.14 -3.42
N THR A 581 25.59 -33.04 -2.96
CA THR A 581 26.31 -31.78 -2.79
C THR A 581 26.63 -31.14 -4.15
N CYS A 582 26.23 -29.90 -4.35
CA CYS A 582 26.45 -29.13 -5.58
C CYS A 582 27.88 -28.64 -5.81
N ASN A 583 28.91 -29.38 -5.40
CA ASN A 583 30.31 -28.97 -5.56
C ASN A 583 31.07 -29.60 -6.74
N ASP A 584 30.42 -30.45 -7.54
CA ASP A 584 31.05 -31.03 -8.74
C ASP A 584 30.40 -30.48 -10.02
N THR A 585 30.73 -29.23 -10.37
CA THR A 585 30.44 -28.69 -11.69
C THR A 585 31.60 -28.90 -12.62
N GLU A 586 31.70 -30.04 -13.25
CA GLU A 586 32.30 -30.13 -14.58
C GLU A 586 31.23 -29.91 -15.66
N ARG A 587 31.48 -28.90 -16.46
CA ARG A 587 30.63 -28.53 -17.63
C ARG A 587 30.61 -29.66 -18.64
N GLY A 588 29.45 -30.20 -18.89
CA GLY A 588 29.27 -30.96 -20.13
C GLY A 588 28.11 -31.97 -20.13
N LYS A 589 27.02 -31.58 -20.81
CA LYS A 589 26.06 -32.42 -21.52
C LYS A 589 25.33 -33.52 -20.75
N ASN A 590 24.04 -33.25 -20.39
CA ASN A 590 22.91 -34.15 -20.72
C ASN A 590 21.60 -33.61 -20.13
N TYR A 591 20.49 -33.79 -20.83
CA TYR A 591 19.13 -33.37 -20.41
C TYR A 591 18.65 -34.01 -19.12
N GLU A 592 19.19 -35.17 -18.78
CA GLU A 592 18.88 -35.90 -17.52
C GLU A 592 19.46 -35.21 -16.26
N ALA A 593 20.59 -34.52 -16.37
CA ALA A 593 21.19 -33.77 -15.28
C ALA A 593 20.31 -32.60 -14.82
N ARG A 594 19.61 -31.93 -15.73
CA ARG A 594 18.71 -30.81 -15.39
C ARG A 594 17.49 -31.21 -14.58
N ASP A 595 16.94 -32.41 -14.80
CA ASP A 595 15.79 -32.90 -14.00
C ASP A 595 16.23 -33.42 -12.64
N PHE A 596 17.44 -33.95 -12.55
CA PHE A 596 18.05 -34.37 -11.30
C PHE A 596 18.37 -33.16 -10.40
N ASP A 597 18.95 -32.11 -10.96
CA ASP A 597 19.25 -30.85 -10.26
C ASP A 597 17.96 -30.17 -9.75
N LYS A 598 16.88 -30.18 -10.51
CA LYS A 598 15.58 -29.64 -10.09
C LYS A 598 14.97 -30.43 -8.94
N LYS A 599 15.07 -31.75 -8.93
CA LYS A 599 14.55 -32.60 -7.85
C LYS A 599 15.38 -32.46 -6.59
N ALA A 600 16.70 -32.34 -6.71
CA ALA A 600 17.60 -32.08 -5.57
C ALA A 600 17.33 -30.69 -4.95
N LEU A 601 17.16 -29.67 -5.78
CA LEU A 601 16.80 -28.31 -5.34
C LEU A 601 15.42 -28.27 -4.67
N GLN A 602 14.45 -29.02 -5.20
CA GLN A 602 13.13 -29.09 -4.58
C GLN A 602 13.16 -29.80 -3.23
N ALA A 603 13.89 -30.91 -3.12
CA ALA A 603 14.08 -31.63 -1.87
C ALA A 603 14.79 -30.77 -0.79
N GLN A 604 15.76 -29.94 -1.21
CA GLN A 604 16.45 -28.99 -0.35
C GLN A 604 15.50 -27.90 0.16
N LYS A 605 14.64 -27.35 -0.71
CA LYS A 605 13.62 -26.37 -0.32
C LYS A 605 12.58 -26.95 0.65
N ASP A 606 12.16 -28.18 0.40
CA ASP A 606 11.19 -28.88 1.26
C ASP A 606 11.80 -29.19 2.64
N LEU A 607 13.07 -29.55 2.68
CA LEU A 607 13.81 -29.73 3.93
C LEU A 607 13.95 -28.43 4.70
N HIS A 608 14.39 -27.37 4.03
CA HIS A 608 14.49 -26.04 4.64
C HIS A 608 13.15 -25.61 5.24
N ARG A 609 12.04 -25.82 4.52
CA ARG A 609 10.69 -25.52 5.03
C ARG A 609 10.37 -26.32 6.30
N GLN A 610 10.70 -27.61 6.36
CA GLN A 610 10.45 -28.43 7.54
C GLN A 610 11.28 -27.99 8.75
N LEU A 611 12.54 -27.58 8.53
CA LEU A 611 13.39 -27.03 9.58
C LEU A 611 12.85 -25.68 10.07
N VAL A 612 12.38 -24.83 9.17
CA VAL A 612 11.73 -23.54 9.52
C VAL A 612 10.50 -23.80 10.41
N GLU A 613 9.65 -24.76 10.07
CA GLU A 613 8.47 -25.06 10.88
C GLU A 613 8.84 -25.56 12.29
N LYS A 614 9.88 -26.37 12.43
CA LYS A 614 10.35 -26.81 13.76
C LYS A 614 11.00 -25.66 14.55
N ALA A 615 11.82 -24.87 13.90
CA ALA A 615 12.46 -23.72 14.55
C ALA A 615 11.43 -22.66 14.98
N LYS A 616 10.33 -22.49 14.24
CA LYS A 616 9.19 -21.63 14.65
C LYS A 616 8.53 -22.13 15.94
N VAL A 617 8.46 -23.42 16.16
CA VAL A 617 7.93 -23.98 17.43
C VAL A 617 8.83 -23.56 18.59
N ILE A 618 10.16 -23.65 18.41
CA ILE A 618 11.11 -23.21 19.43
C ILE A 618 10.94 -21.72 19.71
N THR A 619 11.08 -20.89 18.68
CA THR A 619 11.05 -19.43 18.83
C THR A 619 9.73 -18.91 19.40
N LYS A 620 8.61 -19.56 19.09
CA LYS A 620 7.30 -19.25 19.65
C LYS A 620 7.21 -19.49 21.17
N LYS A 621 7.94 -20.46 21.68
CA LYS A 621 7.94 -20.82 23.09
C LYS A 621 8.98 -20.04 23.92
N ILE A 622 9.93 -19.33 23.27
CA ILE A 622 10.96 -18.55 23.96
C ILE A 622 10.35 -17.50 24.92
N PRO A 623 9.33 -16.69 24.55
CA PRO A 623 8.77 -15.73 25.47
C PRO A 623 8.21 -16.36 26.74
N SER A 624 7.48 -17.46 26.62
CA SER A 624 6.93 -18.16 27.78
C SER A 624 8.02 -18.82 28.62
N TYR A 625 9.12 -19.27 28.01
CA TYR A 625 10.25 -19.80 28.74
C TYR A 625 10.95 -18.71 29.55
N VAL A 626 11.30 -17.58 28.94
CA VAL A 626 11.94 -16.43 29.58
C VAL A 626 11.10 -15.87 30.71
N LEU A 627 9.79 -15.76 30.54
CA LEU A 627 8.90 -15.17 31.54
C LEU A 627 8.47 -16.10 32.67
N LEU A 628 8.41 -17.41 32.43
CA LEU A 628 7.78 -18.35 33.34
C LEU A 628 8.75 -19.42 33.91
N VAL A 629 9.84 -19.72 33.24
CA VAL A 629 10.74 -20.81 33.59
C VAL A 629 12.10 -20.29 34.04
N ASP A 630 12.83 -19.60 33.15
CA ASP A 630 14.18 -19.09 33.44
C ASP A 630 14.41 -17.76 32.72
N PRO A 631 14.70 -16.66 33.43
CA PRO A 631 15.00 -15.37 32.83
C PRO A 631 16.35 -15.40 32.12
N VAL A 632 16.34 -15.54 30.80
CA VAL A 632 17.52 -15.53 29.93
C VAL A 632 17.49 -14.32 29.01
N GLU A 633 18.56 -13.54 28.99
CA GLU A 633 18.66 -12.27 28.28
C GLU A 633 19.20 -12.41 26.84
N ASN A 634 19.89 -13.52 26.54
CA ASN A 634 20.54 -13.74 25.25
C ASN A 634 20.70 -15.22 24.91
N THR A 635 21.07 -15.49 23.66
CA THR A 635 21.26 -16.83 23.13
C THR A 635 22.30 -17.66 23.91
N GLU A 636 23.36 -17.04 24.45
CA GLU A 636 24.37 -17.74 25.21
C GLU A 636 23.84 -18.25 26.56
N GLN A 637 23.02 -17.46 27.23
CA GLN A 637 22.34 -17.90 28.46
C GLN A 637 21.31 -18.98 28.14
N LEU A 638 20.54 -18.85 27.03
CA LEU A 638 19.57 -19.83 26.61
C LEU A 638 20.23 -21.21 26.32
N LEU A 639 21.39 -21.21 25.68
CA LEU A 639 22.12 -22.43 25.38
C LEU A 639 22.81 -23.06 26.61
N ASN A 640 22.98 -22.31 27.71
CA ASN A 640 23.51 -22.78 28.96
C ASN A 640 22.46 -23.21 30.00
N THR A 641 21.16 -23.20 29.60
CA THR A 641 20.07 -23.68 30.48
C THR A 641 20.13 -25.19 30.66
N ASP A 642 19.46 -25.72 31.69
CA ASP A 642 19.37 -27.17 31.88
C ASP A 642 18.67 -27.83 30.69
N SER A 643 19.28 -28.82 30.08
CA SER A 643 18.76 -29.45 28.88
C SER A 643 17.42 -30.18 29.12
N ALA A 644 17.18 -30.68 30.33
CA ALA A 644 15.91 -31.35 30.66
C ALA A 644 14.77 -30.33 30.77
N ASP A 645 15.01 -29.19 31.41
CA ASP A 645 14.01 -28.11 31.52
C ASP A 645 13.71 -27.49 30.13
N PHE A 646 14.75 -27.34 29.29
CA PHE A 646 14.60 -26.87 27.92
C PHE A 646 13.76 -27.86 27.08
N GLU A 647 14.10 -29.14 27.10
CA GLU A 647 13.41 -30.15 26.31
C GLU A 647 11.97 -30.37 26.74
N GLU A 648 11.67 -30.28 28.07
CA GLU A 648 10.31 -30.36 28.60
C GLU A 648 9.46 -29.19 28.08
N HIS A 649 10.02 -27.96 28.07
CA HIS A 649 9.29 -26.77 27.65
C HIS A 649 9.15 -26.66 26.14
N PHE A 650 10.25 -26.84 25.40
CA PHE A 650 10.29 -26.65 23.94
C PHE A 650 9.84 -27.87 23.14
N GLU A 651 9.81 -29.07 23.74
CA GLU A 651 9.56 -30.35 23.06
C GLU A 651 10.58 -30.63 21.93
N VAL A 652 11.79 -30.08 22.05
CA VAL A 652 12.90 -30.17 21.09
C VAL A 652 14.20 -30.23 21.88
N GLU A 653 15.13 -31.04 21.43
CA GLU A 653 16.45 -31.16 22.05
C GLU A 653 17.24 -29.82 21.99
N LEU A 654 17.82 -29.38 23.10
CA LEU A 654 18.67 -28.19 23.17
C LEU A 654 19.79 -28.21 22.14
N TYR A 655 20.39 -29.38 21.96
CA TYR A 655 21.44 -29.64 20.95
C TYR A 655 20.94 -29.29 19.52
N LEU A 656 19.68 -29.47 19.19
CA LEU A 656 19.14 -29.11 17.87
C LEU A 656 19.11 -27.59 17.67
N LEU A 657 18.75 -26.82 18.68
CA LEU A 657 18.83 -25.35 18.65
C LEU A 657 20.28 -24.88 18.45
N GLU A 658 21.23 -25.46 19.19
CA GLU A 658 22.66 -25.16 19.07
C GLU A 658 23.13 -25.40 17.61
N GLN A 659 22.82 -26.54 17.03
CA GLN A 659 23.18 -26.85 15.65
C GLN A 659 22.50 -25.94 14.61
N MET A 660 21.28 -25.49 14.85
CA MET A 660 20.61 -24.54 13.98
C MET A 660 21.28 -23.17 14.01
N ILE A 661 21.83 -22.77 15.13
CA ILE A 661 22.59 -21.51 15.30
C ILE A 661 23.98 -21.64 14.67
N GLU A 662 24.72 -22.71 14.97
CA GLU A 662 26.06 -22.96 14.45
C GLU A 662 26.10 -23.08 12.92
N SER A 663 25.09 -23.72 12.33
CA SER A 663 24.96 -23.84 10.88
C SER A 663 24.60 -22.51 10.18
N GLY A 664 24.31 -21.47 10.94
CA GLY A 664 23.81 -20.22 10.42
C GLY A 664 22.35 -20.30 9.94
N PHE A 665 21.62 -21.36 10.28
CA PHE A 665 20.20 -21.48 9.95
C PHE A 665 19.37 -20.50 10.78
N ILE A 666 19.64 -20.38 12.08
CA ILE A 666 19.12 -19.33 12.95
C ILE A 666 20.19 -18.23 13.07
N ASN A 667 19.80 -17.00 12.84
CA ASN A 667 20.70 -15.86 12.99
C ASN A 667 20.80 -15.47 14.48
N ARG A 668 21.97 -15.66 15.10
CA ARG A 668 22.21 -15.42 16.53
C ARG A 668 21.91 -13.98 16.94
N ASP A 669 22.40 -12.99 16.17
CA ASP A 669 22.22 -11.57 16.50
C ASP A 669 20.73 -11.14 16.45
N ARG A 670 19.93 -11.78 15.59
CA ARG A 670 18.50 -11.55 15.54
C ARG A 670 17.76 -12.22 16.69
N LEU A 671 18.22 -13.41 17.09
CA LEU A 671 17.67 -14.13 18.23
C LEU A 671 17.95 -13.38 19.53
N ASP A 672 19.16 -12.85 19.71
CA ASP A 672 19.53 -12.02 20.88
C ASP A 672 18.66 -10.77 20.97
N ARG A 673 18.44 -10.08 19.86
CA ARG A 673 17.53 -8.91 19.81
C ARG A 673 16.08 -9.27 20.11
N TYR A 674 15.64 -10.43 19.64
CA TYR A 674 14.29 -10.92 19.92
C TYR A 674 14.09 -11.20 21.40
N MET A 675 15.06 -11.85 22.07
CA MET A 675 14.98 -12.11 23.51
C MET A 675 15.10 -10.83 24.34
N GLY A 676 16.00 -9.91 23.98
CA GLY A 676 16.13 -8.62 24.66
C GLY A 676 14.88 -7.74 24.57
N ALA A 677 14.06 -7.92 23.53
CA ALA A 677 12.77 -7.23 23.41
C ALA A 677 11.70 -7.79 24.39
N ILE A 678 11.83 -9.05 24.82
CA ILE A 678 10.87 -9.68 25.74
C ILE A 678 11.02 -9.15 27.18
N GLU A 679 12.23 -8.76 27.59
CA GLU A 679 12.49 -8.23 28.95
C GLU A 679 11.94 -6.82 29.17
N HIS A 680 11.66 -6.09 28.12
CA HIS A 680 11.15 -4.71 28.21
C HIS A 680 9.63 -4.62 28.12
N GLU A 681 8.91 -5.74 28.00
CA GLU A 681 7.45 -5.83 28.13
C GLU A 681 7.02 -6.29 29.54
#